data_b80f60abea6ec01e75f477a0b2c6e9b0
#
_entry.id   b80f60abea6ec01e75f477a0b2c6e9b0
#
_cell.length_a   1.000
_cell.length_b   1.000
_cell.length_c   1.000
_cell.angle_alpha   90.00
_cell.angle_beta   90.00
_cell.angle_gamma   90.00
#
_symmetry.space_group_name_H-M   'P 1'
#
loop_
_entity.id
_entity.type
_entity.pdbx_description
1 polymer ?
#
loop_
_entity_poly.entity_id
_entity_poly.type
_entity_poly.pdbx_seq_one_letter_code
_entity_poly.pdbx_strand_id
1 'polypeptide(L)'
;MKALALAWRLLLRDWRSGELTVLGIALVIAVTSLTAVAFLTDRVGHAVELRAAESLAADLRLGSSQPLPERYIRMGEQAGLQTASMLIMPSVVFEDDRSTLSSIRATTAGYPLRGRLKTAPRLLSEASETEEIPASGEAWASTRLLARLGVDTGSVVTVGKASLKVTKVLDFRPDQGWRFVDLAPTLLINMDDLEGTGLIQPGSRVSYRNLFAGPRTDIAAFKAELEELLTAGEQLRDIADSDPQMRSAMDRAGRFLNLASLVSVLLSAVAVAMAARRYAIRHRDRIALLKCLGSQQAFILRLNLIQLFMLTLFGAAAGIVLGFVAQQGLAWVASDLIAQELPSAGSSPVLLGLVTALFILVGFALPDLIQMGKTPVLRVLRHDVEPPPMRYGISYLAGAFAVLALLQWMVRDMTLVLAIAAGTTGTFAVLGFAGWLLVKATGRFRGVAGVAWRYGLANLNRRGRESVIQVVAFGLGLMVLMLLTLVRNDLMDTWRDSLPSDAPNQFMINIQPHEVPEMQQFLRSQNMDVPDFAPLVRARMTTINGQDVNQIMFEDPRGERWAKRESNLSFGDKIQTGNQLTEGQWWQPGTDGQEVSVEVDFGRELGVKLGDELGFDIAGEPVSATVTSFRTVEWDTFQPNFFMFFSSSTLTGYPATYITALYVKDEDDDKILELMRQFPSVTVIDLEASLAQVRDVMDKASLAVQAVFLFTLFAGLAVLWAAVQSSLDERSFDSAILRTLGASRGRVLAGVVVEFLAIGLLAGLLASSGAGLAAWYLAVNVYELEYHFSPVLWLSGPILGMLFVGSSGLMATWRVVTHSPLNVLRGV
;
A
#
# COMPACT_ATOMS: atom_id res chain seq x y z
N MET A 1 34.20 1.34 34.82
CA MET A 1 33.31 2.28 35.53
C MET A 1 33.72 3.74 35.36
N LYS A 2 35.01 4.19 35.51
CA LYS A 2 35.40 5.59 35.38
C LYS A 2 35.18 6.21 34.03
N ALA A 3 35.38 5.48 32.90
CA ALA A 3 35.17 5.95 31.55
C ALA A 3 33.65 6.16 31.24
N LEU A 4 32.78 5.32 31.75
CA LEU A 4 31.32 5.42 31.57
C LEU A 4 30.75 6.65 32.30
N ALA A 5 31.17 6.89 33.54
CA ALA A 5 30.77 8.06 34.32
C ALA A 5 31.27 9.39 33.68
N LEU A 6 32.48 9.36 33.11
CA LEU A 6 33.03 10.51 32.40
C LEU A 6 32.29 10.78 31.09
N ALA A 7 31.98 9.71 30.31
CA ALA A 7 31.19 9.81 29.08
C ALA A 7 29.79 10.38 29.33
N TRP A 8 29.12 9.96 30.39
CA TRP A 8 27.84 10.50 30.83
C TRP A 8 27.90 12.01 31.15
N ARG A 9 28.91 12.43 31.93
CA ARG A 9 29.05 13.85 32.25
C ARG A 9 29.35 14.70 31.03
N LEU A 10 30.15 14.20 30.10
CA LEU A 10 30.43 14.86 28.83
C LEU A 10 29.19 14.93 27.95
N LEU A 11 28.41 13.82 27.87
CA LEU A 11 27.16 13.77 27.13
C LEU A 11 26.18 14.87 27.59
N LEU A 12 25.97 14.97 28.90
CA LEU A 12 25.09 15.98 29.49
C LEU A 12 25.57 17.41 29.25
N ARG A 13 26.89 17.64 29.34
CA ARG A 13 27.48 18.95 29.06
C ARG A 13 27.30 19.33 27.59
N ASP A 14 27.66 18.41 26.66
CA ASP A 14 27.62 18.66 25.23
C ASP A 14 26.16 18.74 24.71
N TRP A 15 25.21 18.09 25.41
CA TRP A 15 23.78 18.29 25.20
C TRP A 15 23.35 19.71 25.63
N ARG A 16 23.71 20.14 26.82
CA ARG A 16 23.39 21.50 27.36
C ARG A 16 24.02 22.62 26.55
N SER A 17 25.20 22.42 25.99
CA SER A 17 25.83 23.38 25.09
C SER A 17 25.24 23.43 23.68
N GLY A 18 24.30 22.54 23.36
CA GLY A 18 23.66 22.48 22.04
C GLY A 18 24.50 21.75 20.97
N GLU A 19 25.65 21.20 21.32
CA GLU A 19 26.56 20.56 20.34
C GLU A 19 26.03 19.20 19.85
N LEU A 20 25.41 18.42 20.74
CA LEU A 20 24.81 17.13 20.42
C LEU A 20 23.30 17.19 20.09
N THR A 21 22.64 18.32 20.31
CA THR A 21 21.17 18.45 20.09
C THR A 21 20.79 18.22 18.66
N VAL A 22 21.55 18.74 17.68
CA VAL A 22 21.27 18.56 16.25
C VAL A 22 21.38 17.08 15.87
N LEU A 23 22.43 16.42 16.33
CA LEU A 23 22.67 15.00 16.09
C LEU A 23 21.58 14.14 16.74
N GLY A 24 21.25 14.45 18.01
CA GLY A 24 20.22 13.73 18.75
C GLY A 24 18.83 13.91 18.14
N ILE A 25 18.44 15.14 17.78
CA ILE A 25 17.14 15.41 17.16
C ILE A 25 17.04 14.75 15.77
N ALA A 26 18.10 14.82 14.95
CA ALA A 26 18.11 14.14 13.66
C ALA A 26 17.92 12.61 13.81
N LEU A 27 18.59 12.01 14.81
CA LEU A 27 18.44 10.59 15.11
C LEU A 27 17.03 10.24 15.62
N VAL A 28 16.50 11.07 16.53
CA VAL A 28 15.12 10.88 17.05
C VAL A 28 14.11 10.97 15.92
N ILE A 29 14.21 11.98 15.04
CA ILE A 29 13.31 12.11 13.89
C ILE A 29 13.42 10.90 12.96
N ALA A 30 14.64 10.42 12.68
CA ALA A 30 14.87 9.23 11.87
C ALA A 30 14.13 8.01 12.40
N VAL A 31 14.36 7.73 13.70
CA VAL A 31 13.76 6.56 14.36
C VAL A 31 12.25 6.72 14.52
N THR A 32 11.77 7.94 14.86
CA THR A 32 10.33 8.22 14.98
C THR A 32 9.61 7.99 13.68
N SER A 33 10.13 8.55 12.58
CA SER A 33 9.54 8.40 11.26
C SER A 33 9.44 6.93 10.83
N LEU A 34 10.54 6.19 10.97
CA LEU A 34 10.59 4.77 10.63
C LEU A 34 9.66 3.92 11.50
N THR A 35 9.73 4.11 12.82
CA THR A 35 8.96 3.27 13.75
C THR A 35 7.47 3.58 13.73
N ALA A 36 7.09 4.84 13.53
CA ALA A 36 5.68 5.21 13.37
C ALA A 36 5.05 4.51 12.17
N VAL A 37 5.74 4.50 11.03
CA VAL A 37 5.30 3.78 9.83
C VAL A 37 5.30 2.28 10.07
N ALA A 38 6.37 1.74 10.65
CA ALA A 38 6.48 0.30 10.90
C ALA A 38 5.39 -0.21 11.86
N PHE A 39 5.09 0.53 12.93
CA PHE A 39 3.99 0.19 13.85
C PHE A 39 2.63 0.22 13.16
N LEU A 40 2.38 1.24 12.33
CA LEU A 40 1.13 1.34 11.59
C LEU A 40 0.98 0.18 10.59
N THR A 41 2.02 -0.09 9.81
CA THR A 41 2.03 -1.19 8.83
C THR A 41 1.86 -2.55 9.49
N ASP A 42 2.51 -2.78 10.64
CA ASP A 42 2.39 -4.01 11.43
C ASP A 42 0.96 -4.22 11.93
N ARG A 43 0.33 -3.18 12.50
CA ARG A 43 -1.06 -3.25 12.98
C ARG A 43 -2.07 -3.44 11.86
N VAL A 44 -1.91 -2.71 10.76
CA VAL A 44 -2.77 -2.85 9.58
C VAL A 44 -2.60 -4.24 8.97
N GLY A 45 -1.37 -4.73 8.86
CA GLY A 45 -1.09 -6.10 8.40
C GLY A 45 -1.81 -7.15 9.24
N HIS A 46 -1.70 -7.06 10.58
CA HIS A 46 -2.40 -7.97 11.49
C HIS A 46 -3.94 -7.85 11.39
N ALA A 47 -4.48 -6.64 11.24
CA ALA A 47 -5.92 -6.45 11.08
C ALA A 47 -6.44 -7.11 9.81
N VAL A 48 -5.67 -7.02 8.71
CA VAL A 48 -6.01 -7.65 7.43
C VAL A 48 -5.96 -9.16 7.51
N GLU A 49 -4.91 -9.70 8.14
CA GLU A 49 -4.80 -11.15 8.35
C GLU A 49 -5.98 -11.69 9.19
N LEU A 50 -6.37 -10.98 10.25
CA LEU A 50 -7.54 -11.35 11.04
C LEU A 50 -8.83 -11.33 10.20
N ARG A 51 -9.03 -10.27 9.39
CA ARG A 51 -10.18 -10.18 8.49
C ARG A 51 -10.18 -11.27 7.42
N ALA A 52 -9.02 -11.59 6.87
CA ALA A 52 -8.88 -12.66 5.90
C ALA A 52 -9.20 -14.04 6.54
N ALA A 53 -8.71 -14.29 7.77
CA ALA A 53 -9.06 -15.48 8.52
C ALA A 53 -10.56 -15.54 8.85
N GLU A 54 -11.17 -14.43 9.24
CA GLU A 54 -12.62 -14.32 9.44
C GLU A 54 -13.39 -14.63 8.15
N SER A 55 -12.98 -14.10 7.00
CA SER A 55 -13.64 -14.34 5.70
C SER A 55 -13.53 -15.78 5.23
N LEU A 56 -12.53 -16.52 5.68
CA LEU A 56 -12.41 -17.98 5.49
C LEU A 56 -13.20 -18.78 6.52
N ALA A 57 -13.57 -18.15 7.65
CA ALA A 57 -14.01 -18.76 8.89
C ALA A 57 -12.95 -19.72 9.50
N ALA A 58 -11.70 -19.60 9.11
CA ALA A 58 -10.59 -20.48 9.48
C ALA A 58 -9.24 -19.85 9.13
N ASP A 59 -8.12 -20.41 9.57
CA ASP A 59 -6.77 -20.04 9.11
C ASP A 59 -6.38 -20.79 7.82
N LEU A 60 -6.92 -22.00 7.64
CA LEU A 60 -6.72 -22.83 6.45
C LEU A 60 -8.03 -23.55 6.11
N ARG A 61 -8.38 -23.58 4.83
CA ARG A 61 -9.59 -24.21 4.31
C ARG A 61 -9.27 -25.15 3.16
N LEU A 62 -9.65 -26.43 3.31
CA LEU A 62 -9.63 -27.41 2.24
C LEU A 62 -11.04 -27.52 1.65
N GLY A 63 -11.18 -27.36 0.33
CA GLY A 63 -12.45 -27.43 -0.38
C GLY A 63 -12.42 -28.44 -1.53
N SER A 64 -13.54 -29.10 -1.76
CA SER A 64 -13.73 -30.04 -2.87
C SER A 64 -15.19 -30.08 -3.32
N SER A 65 -15.43 -30.48 -4.56
CA SER A 65 -16.75 -30.84 -5.06
C SER A 65 -17.12 -32.31 -4.80
N GLN A 66 -16.16 -33.10 -4.32
CA GLN A 66 -16.32 -34.49 -3.91
C GLN A 66 -16.19 -34.61 -2.38
N PRO A 67 -16.77 -35.63 -1.75
CA PRO A 67 -16.62 -35.86 -0.32
C PRO A 67 -15.15 -35.90 0.10
N LEU A 68 -14.78 -35.10 1.08
CA LEU A 68 -13.41 -35.08 1.60
C LEU A 68 -13.20 -36.26 2.55
N PRO A 69 -12.06 -36.97 2.46
CA PRO A 69 -11.71 -38.05 3.38
C PRO A 69 -11.60 -37.56 4.84
N GLU A 70 -12.18 -38.28 5.78
CA GLU A 70 -12.09 -37.98 7.23
C GLU A 70 -10.64 -37.97 7.75
N ARG A 71 -9.71 -38.62 7.06
CA ARG A 71 -8.29 -38.61 7.41
C ARG A 71 -7.76 -37.19 7.58
N TYR A 72 -8.21 -36.21 6.77
CA TYR A 72 -7.74 -34.83 6.83
C TYR A 72 -8.14 -34.13 8.15
N ILE A 73 -9.36 -34.36 8.63
CA ILE A 73 -9.80 -33.83 9.93
C ILE A 73 -8.98 -34.48 11.06
N ARG A 74 -8.83 -35.80 11.04
CA ARG A 74 -8.04 -36.50 12.07
C ARG A 74 -6.56 -36.07 12.09
N MET A 75 -5.96 -35.81 10.93
CA MET A 75 -4.61 -35.26 10.85
C MET A 75 -4.53 -33.87 11.47
N GLY A 76 -5.51 -32.97 11.20
CA GLY A 76 -5.59 -31.66 11.83
C GLY A 76 -5.71 -31.73 13.35
N GLU A 77 -6.56 -32.63 13.87
CA GLU A 77 -6.72 -32.89 15.31
C GLU A 77 -5.43 -33.42 15.94
N GLN A 78 -4.73 -34.34 15.26
CA GLN A 78 -3.42 -34.86 15.69
C GLN A 78 -2.33 -33.80 15.71
N ALA A 79 -2.41 -32.83 14.81
CA ALA A 79 -1.55 -31.66 14.80
C ALA A 79 -1.93 -30.60 15.86
N GLY A 80 -2.95 -30.86 16.68
CA GLY A 80 -3.42 -29.95 17.74
C GLY A 80 -4.21 -28.75 17.22
N LEU A 81 -4.72 -28.80 15.98
CA LEU A 81 -5.52 -27.76 15.37
C LEU A 81 -7.00 -27.89 15.74
N GLN A 82 -7.68 -26.77 15.84
CA GLN A 82 -9.15 -26.76 15.86
C GLN A 82 -9.66 -27.10 14.47
N THR A 83 -10.69 -27.94 14.40
CA THR A 83 -11.26 -28.42 13.15
C THR A 83 -12.77 -28.24 13.11
N ALA A 84 -13.30 -27.95 11.93
CA ALA A 84 -14.74 -27.99 11.66
C ALA A 84 -14.98 -28.40 10.21
N SER A 85 -16.15 -29.01 9.96
CA SER A 85 -16.58 -29.34 8.60
C SER A 85 -17.82 -28.55 8.23
N MET A 86 -17.89 -28.16 6.97
CA MET A 86 -19.03 -27.45 6.39
C MET A 86 -19.36 -28.02 5.03
N LEU A 87 -20.62 -28.10 4.75
CA LEU A 87 -21.14 -28.53 3.46
C LEU A 87 -22.12 -27.48 2.95
N ILE A 88 -21.98 -27.12 1.68
CA ILE A 88 -22.78 -26.05 1.06
C ILE A 88 -23.42 -26.60 -0.20
N MET A 89 -24.70 -26.39 -0.34
CA MET A 89 -25.46 -26.78 -1.54
C MET A 89 -26.62 -25.82 -1.80
N PRO A 90 -26.98 -25.54 -3.04
CA PRO A 90 -28.23 -24.87 -3.39
C PRO A 90 -29.37 -25.87 -3.26
N SER A 91 -30.47 -25.48 -2.60
CA SER A 91 -31.68 -26.25 -2.54
C SER A 91 -32.92 -25.34 -2.37
N VAL A 92 -34.10 -25.87 -2.60
CA VAL A 92 -35.35 -25.14 -2.39
C VAL A 92 -35.82 -25.38 -0.95
N VAL A 93 -36.13 -24.29 -0.26
CA VAL A 93 -36.76 -24.30 1.07
C VAL A 93 -38.24 -24.03 0.89
N PHE A 94 -39.08 -24.86 1.49
CA PHE A 94 -40.53 -24.77 1.42
C PHE A 94 -41.10 -24.38 2.79
N GLU A 95 -42.15 -23.61 2.74
CA GLU A 95 -43.06 -23.40 3.86
C GLU A 95 -44.48 -23.25 3.32
N ASP A 96 -45.31 -24.20 3.63
CA ASP A 96 -46.63 -24.38 3.01
C ASP A 96 -46.59 -24.30 1.47
N ASP A 97 -47.31 -23.36 0.87
CA ASP A 97 -47.34 -23.12 -0.57
C ASP A 97 -46.23 -22.22 -1.10
N ARG A 98 -45.34 -21.71 -0.24
CA ARG A 98 -44.23 -20.83 -0.63
C ARG A 98 -42.92 -21.59 -0.73
N SER A 99 -42.09 -21.19 -1.68
CA SER A 99 -40.80 -21.82 -1.86
C SER A 99 -39.75 -20.79 -2.29
N THR A 100 -38.49 -20.99 -1.87
CA THR A 100 -37.39 -20.11 -2.22
C THR A 100 -36.12 -20.91 -2.42
N LEU A 101 -35.40 -20.68 -3.52
CA LEU A 101 -34.06 -21.23 -3.72
C LEU A 101 -33.09 -20.57 -2.72
N SER A 102 -32.40 -21.40 -1.96
CA SER A 102 -31.57 -20.99 -0.85
C SER A 102 -30.25 -21.76 -0.84
N SER A 103 -29.24 -21.16 -0.24
CA SER A 103 -27.96 -21.83 0.06
C SER A 103 -28.08 -22.55 1.40
N ILE A 104 -28.20 -23.87 1.35
CA ILE A 104 -28.19 -24.70 2.57
C ILE A 104 -26.76 -24.90 3.01
N ARG A 105 -26.51 -24.64 4.28
CA ARG A 105 -25.19 -24.81 4.90
C ARG A 105 -25.32 -25.71 6.11
N ALA A 106 -24.72 -26.89 6.03
CA ALA A 106 -24.64 -27.82 7.15
C ALA A 106 -23.27 -27.70 7.80
N THR A 107 -23.20 -27.54 9.12
CA THR A 107 -21.95 -27.30 9.84
C THR A 107 -21.83 -28.21 11.07
N THR A 108 -20.58 -28.60 11.38
CA THR A 108 -20.27 -29.28 12.65
C THR A 108 -20.05 -28.26 13.77
N ALA A 109 -20.05 -28.73 15.00
CA ALA A 109 -19.68 -27.93 16.17
C ALA A 109 -18.30 -27.27 15.99
N GLY A 110 -18.15 -26.06 16.54
CA GLY A 110 -16.93 -25.28 16.43
C GLY A 110 -16.88 -24.29 15.24
N TYR A 111 -17.81 -24.39 14.30
CA TYR A 111 -17.93 -23.38 13.25
C TYR A 111 -18.57 -22.08 13.80
N PRO A 112 -18.03 -20.90 13.45
CA PRO A 112 -16.82 -20.64 12.69
C PRO A 112 -15.56 -20.70 13.57
N LEU A 113 -14.44 -21.23 13.04
CA LEU A 113 -13.17 -21.28 13.80
C LEU A 113 -12.51 -19.90 13.93
N ARG A 114 -12.86 -18.97 13.04
CA ARG A 114 -12.46 -17.56 13.08
C ARG A 114 -13.66 -16.68 12.79
N GLY A 115 -13.74 -15.54 13.48
CA GLY A 115 -14.90 -14.66 13.43
C GLY A 115 -16.05 -15.19 14.31
N ARG A 116 -17.20 -14.51 14.25
CA ARG A 116 -18.39 -14.85 15.03
C ARG A 116 -19.64 -14.75 14.18
N LEU A 117 -20.62 -15.58 14.46
CA LEU A 117 -21.96 -15.46 13.92
C LEU A 117 -22.71 -14.35 14.65
N LYS A 118 -23.56 -13.58 13.94
CA LYS A 118 -24.54 -12.68 14.57
C LYS A 118 -25.94 -13.21 14.31
N THR A 119 -26.68 -13.36 15.38
CA THR A 119 -28.05 -13.89 15.32
C THR A 119 -29.00 -12.97 16.09
N ALA A 120 -30.23 -12.88 15.61
CA ALA A 120 -31.29 -12.16 16.26
C ALA A 120 -32.43 -13.13 16.67
N PRO A 121 -33.12 -12.90 17.78
CA PRO A 121 -34.23 -13.78 18.23
C PRO A 121 -35.46 -13.66 17.33
N ARG A 122 -35.67 -12.54 16.63
CA ARG A 122 -36.77 -12.29 15.70
C ARG A 122 -36.34 -11.39 14.55
N LEU A 123 -37.12 -11.38 13.49
CA LEU A 123 -36.93 -10.48 12.37
C LEU A 123 -36.92 -9.02 12.87
N LEU A 124 -35.93 -8.22 12.38
CA LEU A 124 -35.74 -6.79 12.75
C LEU A 124 -35.41 -6.53 14.22
N SER A 125 -35.10 -7.53 15.04
CA SER A 125 -34.57 -7.32 16.39
C SER A 125 -33.05 -7.17 16.39
N GLU A 126 -32.49 -6.59 17.43
CA GLU A 126 -31.03 -6.38 17.58
C GLU A 126 -30.29 -7.72 17.57
N ALA A 127 -29.27 -7.81 16.73
CA ALA A 127 -28.47 -9.01 16.60
C ALA A 127 -27.35 -9.06 17.65
N SER A 128 -27.12 -10.24 18.19
CA SER A 128 -26.03 -10.52 19.14
C SER A 128 -25.04 -11.54 18.59
N GLU A 129 -23.79 -11.44 19.01
CA GLU A 129 -22.75 -12.40 18.62
C GLU A 129 -22.96 -13.73 19.35
N THR A 130 -22.70 -14.82 18.63
CA THR A 130 -22.78 -16.19 19.18
C THR A 130 -21.67 -17.07 18.59
N GLU A 131 -21.21 -18.04 19.39
CA GLU A 131 -20.29 -19.11 18.99
C GLU A 131 -21.03 -20.44 18.82
N GLU A 132 -22.35 -20.46 19.04
CA GLU A 132 -23.19 -21.64 18.88
C GLU A 132 -23.54 -21.85 17.40
N ILE A 133 -23.97 -23.07 17.08
CA ILE A 133 -24.59 -23.46 15.81
C ILE A 133 -26.02 -23.97 16.10
N PRO A 134 -26.91 -24.12 15.08
CA PRO A 134 -28.21 -24.72 15.28
C PRO A 134 -28.09 -26.10 15.91
N ALA A 135 -28.95 -26.42 16.88
CA ALA A 135 -29.07 -27.78 17.40
C ALA A 135 -29.73 -28.70 16.34
N SER A 136 -29.58 -30.03 16.48
CA SER A 136 -30.25 -30.97 15.57
C SER A 136 -31.75 -30.77 15.64
N GLY A 137 -32.42 -30.74 14.48
CA GLY A 137 -33.82 -30.39 14.29
C GLY A 137 -34.16 -28.91 14.24
N GLU A 138 -33.12 -28.02 14.39
CA GLU A 138 -33.24 -26.57 14.30
C GLU A 138 -32.52 -26.02 13.08
N ALA A 139 -32.98 -24.84 12.65
CA ALA A 139 -32.33 -24.10 11.59
C ALA A 139 -32.27 -22.59 11.91
N TRP A 140 -31.24 -21.93 11.43
CA TRP A 140 -31.15 -20.46 11.46
C TRP A 140 -31.24 -19.92 10.05
N ALA A 141 -32.22 -19.05 9.83
CA ALA A 141 -32.54 -18.53 8.51
C ALA A 141 -32.13 -17.08 8.36
N SER A 142 -31.53 -16.74 7.21
CA SER A 142 -31.19 -15.34 6.92
C SER A 142 -32.45 -14.47 6.82
N THR A 143 -32.30 -13.18 7.16
CA THR A 143 -33.38 -12.17 7.04
C THR A 143 -34.05 -12.21 5.67
N ARG A 144 -33.30 -12.37 4.59
CA ARG A 144 -33.81 -12.48 3.21
C ARG A 144 -34.62 -13.73 2.99
N LEU A 145 -34.24 -14.86 3.61
CA LEU A 145 -35.03 -16.12 3.49
C LEU A 145 -36.39 -15.99 4.14
N LEU A 146 -36.40 -15.48 5.37
CA LEU A 146 -37.64 -15.28 6.13
C LEU A 146 -38.57 -14.29 5.42
N ALA A 147 -38.03 -13.18 4.93
CA ALA A 147 -38.81 -12.18 4.19
C ALA A 147 -39.43 -12.73 2.90
N ARG A 148 -38.69 -13.58 2.15
CA ARG A 148 -39.20 -14.21 0.91
C ARG A 148 -40.24 -15.27 1.17
N LEU A 149 -40.09 -16.07 2.21
CA LEU A 149 -41.09 -17.06 2.65
C LEU A 149 -42.26 -16.41 3.38
N GLY A 150 -42.08 -15.16 3.88
CA GLY A 150 -43.12 -14.45 4.65
C GLY A 150 -43.33 -15.04 6.04
N VAL A 151 -42.29 -15.55 6.66
CA VAL A 151 -42.31 -16.24 7.95
C VAL A 151 -41.37 -15.60 8.96
N ASP A 152 -41.53 -15.93 10.26
CA ASP A 152 -40.68 -15.47 11.34
C ASP A 152 -40.13 -16.67 12.12
N THR A 153 -39.33 -16.40 13.15
CA THR A 153 -38.81 -17.41 14.07
C THR A 153 -39.92 -18.16 14.75
N GLY A 154 -39.73 -19.46 14.91
CA GLY A 154 -40.77 -20.40 15.39
C GLY A 154 -41.48 -21.21 14.28
N SER A 155 -41.41 -20.76 13.02
CA SER A 155 -41.96 -21.49 11.88
C SER A 155 -41.17 -22.77 11.60
N VAL A 156 -41.79 -23.72 10.93
CA VAL A 156 -41.18 -24.98 10.49
C VAL A 156 -41.02 -24.91 8.97
N VAL A 157 -39.79 -25.00 8.50
CA VAL A 157 -39.43 -25.02 7.08
C VAL A 157 -39.03 -26.43 6.65
N THR A 158 -39.40 -26.79 5.43
CA THR A 158 -39.09 -28.11 4.85
C THR A 158 -37.92 -27.96 3.87
N VAL A 159 -36.91 -28.81 4.05
CA VAL A 159 -35.69 -28.86 3.23
C VAL A 159 -35.46 -30.29 2.76
N GLY A 160 -35.70 -30.58 1.50
CA GLY A 160 -35.72 -31.94 1.01
C GLY A 160 -36.81 -32.74 1.71
N LYS A 161 -36.47 -33.76 2.50
CA LYS A 161 -37.39 -34.60 3.28
C LYS A 161 -37.48 -34.22 4.77
N ALA A 162 -36.57 -33.29 5.24
CA ALA A 162 -36.53 -32.91 6.65
C ALA A 162 -37.34 -31.66 6.91
N SER A 163 -38.05 -31.63 8.06
CA SER A 163 -38.73 -30.45 8.59
C SER A 163 -37.93 -29.90 9.75
N LEU A 164 -37.50 -28.65 9.64
CA LEU A 164 -36.60 -27.99 10.63
C LEU A 164 -37.27 -26.75 11.20
N LYS A 165 -37.15 -26.54 12.50
CA LYS A 165 -37.71 -25.38 13.17
C LYS A 165 -36.73 -24.21 13.11
N VAL A 166 -37.18 -23.08 12.61
CA VAL A 166 -36.40 -21.86 12.60
C VAL A 166 -36.37 -21.24 14.00
N THR A 167 -35.24 -21.26 14.66
CA THR A 167 -35.10 -20.78 16.06
C THR A 167 -34.48 -19.40 16.18
N LYS A 168 -33.61 -19.01 15.26
CA LYS A 168 -32.95 -17.67 15.24
C LYS A 168 -32.88 -17.13 13.80
N VAL A 169 -32.81 -15.81 13.70
CA VAL A 169 -32.48 -15.11 12.44
C VAL A 169 -30.97 -15.05 12.32
N LEU A 170 -30.41 -15.50 11.21
CA LEU A 170 -29.00 -15.37 10.90
C LEU A 170 -28.75 -14.00 10.23
N ASP A 171 -28.26 -13.04 10.98
CA ASP A 171 -28.00 -11.69 10.51
C ASP A 171 -26.65 -11.58 9.77
N PHE A 172 -25.60 -12.16 10.37
CA PHE A 172 -24.26 -12.11 9.80
C PHE A 172 -23.50 -13.42 10.01
N ARG A 173 -22.67 -13.77 9.02
CA ARG A 173 -21.70 -14.86 9.08
C ARG A 173 -20.35 -14.40 8.52
N PRO A 174 -19.22 -14.77 9.11
CA PRO A 174 -17.92 -14.24 8.71
C PRO A 174 -17.50 -14.67 7.29
N ASP A 175 -17.87 -15.87 6.85
CA ASP A 175 -17.54 -16.39 5.51
C ASP A 175 -18.53 -15.96 4.41
N GLN A 176 -19.29 -14.92 4.66
CA GLN A 176 -20.15 -14.30 3.66
C GLN A 176 -19.29 -13.56 2.63
N GLY A 177 -19.01 -14.26 1.54
CA GLY A 177 -18.21 -13.71 0.44
C GLY A 177 -19.05 -12.91 -0.56
N TRP A 178 -18.36 -12.18 -1.42
CA TRP A 178 -18.89 -11.33 -2.50
C TRP A 178 -19.33 -12.13 -3.74
N ARG A 179 -19.30 -13.45 -3.69
CA ARG A 179 -19.68 -14.28 -4.83
C ARG A 179 -21.19 -14.31 -4.98
N PHE A 180 -21.67 -14.30 -6.24
CA PHE A 180 -23.11 -14.41 -6.56
C PHE A 180 -23.82 -15.57 -5.83
N VAL A 181 -23.11 -16.66 -5.54
CA VAL A 181 -23.65 -17.82 -4.79
C VAL A 181 -23.90 -17.47 -3.31
N ASP A 182 -23.14 -16.52 -2.75
CA ASP A 182 -23.30 -16.10 -1.35
C ASP A 182 -24.40 -15.05 -1.16
N LEU A 183 -24.94 -14.52 -2.26
CA LEU A 183 -26.08 -13.60 -2.26
C LEU A 183 -27.44 -14.32 -2.17
N ALA A 184 -27.46 -15.64 -2.39
CA ALA A 184 -28.68 -16.45 -2.19
C ALA A 184 -29.06 -16.45 -0.69
N PRO A 185 -30.39 -16.43 -0.37
CA PRO A 185 -30.84 -16.59 0.99
C PRO A 185 -30.20 -17.83 1.64
N THR A 186 -29.76 -17.71 2.87
CA THR A 186 -29.03 -18.80 3.56
C THR A 186 -29.90 -19.45 4.62
N LEU A 187 -29.83 -20.77 4.67
CA LEU A 187 -30.32 -21.57 5.79
C LEU A 187 -29.14 -22.35 6.39
N LEU A 188 -28.82 -22.09 7.65
CA LEU A 188 -27.80 -22.79 8.41
C LEU A 188 -28.45 -23.91 9.23
N ILE A 189 -27.95 -25.13 9.07
CA ILE A 189 -28.46 -26.34 9.74
C ILE A 189 -27.31 -27.09 10.43
N ASN A 190 -27.65 -28.00 11.34
CA ASN A 190 -26.67 -28.91 11.89
C ASN A 190 -26.25 -29.96 10.86
N MET A 191 -25.00 -30.40 10.91
CA MET A 191 -24.48 -31.47 10.03
C MET A 191 -25.23 -32.80 10.24
N ASP A 192 -25.67 -33.07 11.47
CA ASP A 192 -26.39 -34.31 11.82
C ASP A 192 -27.78 -34.41 11.13
N ASP A 193 -28.38 -33.28 10.79
CA ASP A 193 -29.69 -33.26 10.10
C ASP A 193 -29.58 -33.47 8.59
N LEU A 194 -28.34 -33.35 8.04
CA LEU A 194 -28.13 -33.37 6.58
C LEU A 194 -28.56 -34.66 5.90
N GLU A 195 -28.28 -35.81 6.51
CA GLU A 195 -28.69 -37.10 5.99
C GLU A 195 -30.24 -37.24 5.91
N GLY A 196 -30.92 -36.71 6.93
CA GLY A 196 -32.39 -36.67 7.00
C GLY A 196 -33.02 -35.83 5.88
N THR A 197 -32.31 -34.84 5.33
CA THR A 197 -32.82 -34.02 4.22
C THR A 197 -32.91 -34.77 2.90
N GLY A 198 -32.16 -35.83 2.71
CA GLY A 198 -32.05 -36.56 1.44
C GLY A 198 -31.58 -35.75 0.24
N LEU A 199 -30.90 -34.62 0.46
CA LEU A 199 -30.46 -33.70 -0.58
C LEU A 199 -29.22 -34.17 -1.33
N ILE A 200 -28.38 -35.00 -0.70
CA ILE A 200 -27.16 -35.52 -1.32
C ILE A 200 -27.55 -36.75 -2.15
N GLN A 201 -27.48 -36.54 -3.46
CA GLN A 201 -27.77 -37.58 -4.47
C GLN A 201 -26.70 -37.58 -5.54
N PRO A 202 -26.52 -38.67 -6.32
CA PRO A 202 -25.61 -38.66 -7.45
C PRO A 202 -25.94 -37.50 -8.40
N GLY A 203 -24.94 -36.62 -8.66
CA GLY A 203 -25.11 -35.41 -9.48
C GLY A 203 -25.50 -34.15 -8.73
N SER A 204 -25.67 -34.20 -7.40
CA SER A 204 -25.90 -32.98 -6.59
C SER A 204 -24.68 -32.09 -6.62
N ARG A 205 -24.91 -30.79 -6.80
CA ARG A 205 -23.84 -29.77 -6.69
C ARG A 205 -23.55 -29.45 -5.23
N VAL A 206 -22.57 -30.11 -4.66
CA VAL A 206 -22.17 -29.98 -3.26
C VAL A 206 -20.75 -29.45 -3.18
N SER A 207 -20.52 -28.51 -2.27
CA SER A 207 -19.18 -28.05 -1.89
C SER A 207 -18.85 -28.52 -0.48
N TYR A 208 -17.88 -29.41 -0.37
CA TYR A 208 -17.37 -29.92 0.90
C TYR A 208 -16.21 -29.04 1.34
N ARG A 209 -16.18 -28.67 2.62
CA ARG A 209 -15.13 -27.84 3.20
C ARG A 209 -14.69 -28.33 4.54
N ASN A 210 -13.39 -28.55 4.72
CA ASN A 210 -12.77 -28.75 6.02
C ASN A 210 -12.02 -27.49 6.42
N LEU A 211 -12.23 -27.07 7.64
CA LEU A 211 -11.70 -25.83 8.22
C LEU A 211 -10.71 -26.18 9.31
N PHE A 212 -9.59 -25.46 9.35
CA PHE A 212 -8.52 -25.67 10.34
C PHE A 212 -8.09 -24.32 10.91
N ALA A 213 -7.87 -24.26 12.23
CA ALA A 213 -7.38 -23.07 12.90
C ALA A 213 -6.41 -23.42 14.03
N GLY A 214 -5.35 -22.58 14.18
CA GLY A 214 -4.33 -22.81 15.20
C GLY A 214 -3.18 -21.79 15.11
N PRO A 215 -2.08 -22.05 15.86
CA PRO A 215 -0.87 -21.23 15.75
C PRO A 215 -0.31 -21.23 14.33
N ARG A 216 0.24 -20.10 13.89
CA ARG A 216 0.79 -19.94 12.52
C ARG A 216 1.83 -20.99 12.14
N THR A 217 2.70 -21.36 13.10
CA THR A 217 3.75 -22.38 12.89
C THR A 217 3.13 -23.74 12.57
N ASP A 218 2.08 -24.09 13.28
CA ASP A 218 1.45 -25.41 13.20
C ASP A 218 0.57 -25.48 11.92
N ILE A 219 -0.13 -24.38 11.58
CA ILE A 219 -0.85 -24.25 10.31
C ILE A 219 0.10 -24.33 9.11
N ALA A 220 1.27 -23.68 9.16
CA ALA A 220 2.24 -23.73 8.07
C ALA A 220 2.84 -25.14 7.86
N ALA A 221 3.13 -25.83 8.97
CA ALA A 221 3.61 -27.21 8.93
C ALA A 221 2.54 -28.17 8.39
N PHE A 222 1.30 -28.03 8.88
CA PHE A 222 0.16 -28.83 8.45
C PHE A 222 -0.21 -28.57 6.98
N LYS A 223 -0.13 -27.31 6.53
CA LYS A 223 -0.34 -26.95 5.12
C LYS A 223 0.64 -27.69 4.20
N ALA A 224 1.94 -27.67 4.54
CA ALA A 224 2.97 -28.34 3.75
C ALA A 224 2.76 -29.88 3.68
N GLU A 225 2.36 -30.49 4.80
CA GLU A 225 2.04 -31.91 4.85
C GLU A 225 0.79 -32.23 4.03
N LEU A 226 -0.23 -31.36 4.11
CA LEU A 226 -1.48 -31.57 3.41
C LEU A 226 -1.35 -31.39 1.90
N GLU A 227 -0.52 -30.44 1.45
CA GLU A 227 -0.25 -30.18 0.03
C GLU A 227 0.31 -31.40 -0.71
N GLU A 228 1.11 -32.24 -0.04
CA GLU A 228 1.65 -33.48 -0.61
C GLU A 228 0.58 -34.58 -0.80
N LEU A 229 -0.52 -34.50 -0.09
CA LEU A 229 -1.58 -35.51 -0.06
C LEU A 229 -2.81 -35.16 -0.90
N LEU A 230 -2.86 -33.94 -1.45
CA LEU A 230 -4.00 -33.46 -2.21
C LEU A 230 -4.20 -34.24 -3.50
N THR A 231 -5.47 -34.50 -3.82
CA THR A 231 -5.88 -35.14 -5.06
C THR A 231 -6.50 -34.11 -6.03
N ALA A 232 -6.62 -34.51 -7.29
CA ALA A 232 -7.21 -33.67 -8.33
C ALA A 232 -8.64 -33.24 -7.94
N GLY A 233 -8.91 -31.92 -7.91
CA GLY A 233 -10.21 -31.34 -7.51
C GLY A 233 -10.27 -30.87 -6.07
N GLU A 234 -9.29 -31.18 -5.23
CA GLU A 234 -9.13 -30.61 -3.89
C GLU A 234 -8.38 -29.29 -3.95
N GLN A 235 -8.87 -28.27 -3.29
CA GLN A 235 -8.29 -26.93 -3.28
C GLN A 235 -8.01 -26.47 -1.85
N LEU A 236 -6.76 -26.25 -1.55
CA LEU A 236 -6.32 -25.67 -0.30
C LEU A 236 -6.28 -24.14 -0.44
N ARG A 237 -6.89 -23.44 0.50
CA ARG A 237 -6.88 -21.98 0.57
C ARG A 237 -6.47 -21.55 1.96
N ASP A 238 -5.49 -20.70 2.02
CA ASP A 238 -5.09 -20.03 3.25
C ASP A 238 -5.53 -18.56 3.30
N ILE A 239 -5.16 -17.88 4.35
CA ILE A 239 -5.42 -16.44 4.53
C ILE A 239 -4.88 -15.62 3.35
N ALA A 240 -3.76 -16.07 2.77
CA ALA A 240 -3.11 -15.39 1.65
C ALA A 240 -3.92 -15.46 0.34
N ASP A 241 -4.76 -16.47 0.17
CA ASP A 241 -5.55 -16.73 -1.04
C ASP A 241 -6.99 -16.20 -0.94
N SER A 242 -7.37 -15.61 0.21
CA SER A 242 -8.78 -15.31 0.51
C SER A 242 -9.37 -14.18 -0.33
N ASP A 243 -8.60 -13.13 -0.64
CA ASP A 243 -9.03 -12.02 -1.50
C ASP A 243 -7.87 -11.42 -2.30
N PRO A 244 -7.66 -11.82 -3.57
CA PRO A 244 -6.55 -11.34 -4.39
C PRO A 244 -6.59 -9.83 -4.67
N GLN A 245 -7.78 -9.21 -4.77
CA GLN A 245 -7.91 -7.78 -5.07
C GLN A 245 -7.54 -6.93 -3.85
N MET A 246 -8.10 -7.26 -2.68
CA MET A 246 -7.76 -6.63 -1.40
C MET A 246 -6.25 -6.73 -1.15
N ARG A 247 -5.67 -7.93 -1.34
CA ARG A 247 -4.24 -8.17 -1.17
C ARG A 247 -3.39 -7.32 -2.10
N SER A 248 -3.72 -7.25 -3.39
CA SER A 248 -2.95 -6.45 -4.36
C SER A 248 -2.97 -4.95 -4.04
N ALA A 249 -4.10 -4.42 -3.57
CA ALA A 249 -4.22 -3.04 -3.12
C ALA A 249 -3.35 -2.78 -1.88
N MET A 250 -3.37 -3.70 -0.91
CA MET A 250 -2.58 -3.59 0.31
C MET A 250 -1.09 -3.77 0.06
N ASP A 251 -0.69 -4.67 -0.84
CA ASP A 251 0.71 -4.84 -1.24
C ASP A 251 1.24 -3.59 -1.95
N ARG A 252 0.41 -2.92 -2.76
CA ARG A 252 0.78 -1.62 -3.35
C ARG A 252 0.93 -0.53 -2.29
N ALA A 253 -0.03 -0.41 -1.38
CA ALA A 253 0.06 0.53 -0.26
C ALA A 253 1.27 0.24 0.64
N GLY A 254 1.49 -1.02 1.00
CA GLY A 254 2.64 -1.46 1.80
C GLY A 254 3.99 -1.16 1.13
N ARG A 255 4.11 -1.40 -0.18
CA ARG A 255 5.32 -1.02 -0.95
C ARG A 255 5.56 0.48 -0.92
N PHE A 256 4.51 1.30 -1.11
CA PHE A 256 4.63 2.76 -1.02
C PHE A 256 5.08 3.20 0.38
N LEU A 257 4.45 2.70 1.43
CA LEU A 257 4.78 3.01 2.83
C LEU A 257 6.23 2.64 3.17
N ASN A 258 6.68 1.46 2.72
CA ASN A 258 8.06 1.00 2.93
C ASN A 258 9.07 1.87 2.17
N LEU A 259 8.79 2.26 0.93
CA LEU A 259 9.65 3.14 0.14
C LEU A 259 9.73 4.54 0.77
N ALA A 260 8.61 5.12 1.18
CA ALA A 260 8.58 6.44 1.83
C ALA A 260 9.31 6.43 3.18
N SER A 261 9.16 5.35 3.97
CA SER A 261 9.90 5.13 5.20
C SER A 261 11.41 5.05 4.95
N LEU A 262 11.83 4.28 3.94
CA LEU A 262 13.23 4.18 3.53
C LEU A 262 13.83 5.53 3.17
N VAL A 263 13.10 6.31 2.39
CA VAL A 263 13.51 7.65 2.00
C VAL A 263 13.68 8.55 3.22
N SER A 264 12.76 8.49 4.18
CA SER A 264 12.86 9.21 5.43
C SER A 264 14.12 8.84 6.23
N VAL A 265 14.47 7.54 6.26
CA VAL A 265 15.70 7.04 6.88
C VAL A 265 16.94 7.58 6.15
N LEU A 266 16.96 7.56 4.82
CA LEU A 266 18.08 8.08 4.03
C LEU A 266 18.29 9.58 4.26
N LEU A 267 17.22 10.38 4.25
CA LEU A 267 17.26 11.81 4.55
C LEU A 267 17.82 12.04 5.95
N SER A 268 17.33 11.32 6.94
CA SER A 268 17.78 11.43 8.32
C SER A 268 19.25 11.00 8.49
N ALA A 269 19.70 9.99 7.76
CA ALA A 269 21.10 9.57 7.75
C ALA A 269 22.02 10.68 7.22
N VAL A 270 21.59 11.42 6.18
CA VAL A 270 22.30 12.61 5.69
C VAL A 270 22.35 13.70 6.77
N ALA A 271 21.24 13.95 7.48
CA ALA A 271 21.22 14.92 8.59
C ALA A 271 22.19 14.52 9.72
N VAL A 272 22.19 13.22 10.09
CA VAL A 272 23.10 12.66 11.09
C VAL A 272 24.57 12.81 10.65
N ALA A 273 24.86 12.49 9.37
CA ALA A 273 26.23 12.65 8.81
C ALA A 273 26.71 14.09 8.90
N MET A 274 25.88 15.06 8.52
CA MET A 274 26.23 16.49 8.61
C MET A 274 26.44 16.96 10.06
N ALA A 275 25.56 16.53 10.96
CA ALA A 275 25.64 16.85 12.38
C ALA A 275 26.87 16.21 13.04
N ALA A 276 27.19 14.96 12.71
CA ALA A 276 28.37 14.24 13.20
C ALA A 276 29.67 14.89 12.71
N ARG A 277 29.72 15.28 11.44
CA ARG A 277 30.88 16.03 10.88
C ARG A 277 31.07 17.36 11.59
N ARG A 278 30.01 18.12 11.84
CA ARG A 278 30.10 19.39 12.60
C ARG A 278 30.61 19.16 14.02
N TYR A 279 30.06 18.16 14.72
CA TYR A 279 30.52 17.79 16.06
C TYR A 279 31.99 17.42 16.05
N ALA A 280 32.44 16.61 15.09
CA ALA A 280 33.83 16.20 14.96
C ALA A 280 34.76 17.41 14.73
N ILE A 281 34.39 18.37 13.89
CA ILE A 281 35.19 19.57 13.60
C ILE A 281 35.35 20.43 14.87
N ARG A 282 34.27 20.69 15.59
CA ARG A 282 34.27 21.53 16.80
C ARG A 282 35.06 20.92 17.95
N HIS A 283 35.11 19.59 18.05
CA HIS A 283 35.81 18.91 19.13
C HIS A 283 37.30 18.67 18.87
N ARG A 284 37.82 19.02 17.70
CA ARG A 284 39.24 18.81 17.34
C ARG A 284 40.20 19.49 18.32
N ASP A 285 39.91 20.73 18.70
CA ASP A 285 40.79 21.52 19.60
C ASP A 285 40.76 20.94 21.02
N ARG A 286 39.58 20.48 21.48
CA ARG A 286 39.47 19.78 22.78
C ARG A 286 40.25 18.47 22.81
N ILE A 287 40.25 17.71 21.72
CA ILE A 287 41.01 16.46 21.60
C ILE A 287 42.53 16.73 21.55
N ALA A 288 42.93 17.75 20.82
CA ALA A 288 44.36 18.18 20.81
C ALA A 288 44.82 18.53 22.22
N LEU A 289 44.02 19.26 22.99
CA LEU A 289 44.31 19.61 24.38
C LEU A 289 44.40 18.38 25.29
N LEU A 290 43.46 17.44 25.19
CA LEU A 290 43.46 16.19 25.94
C LEU A 290 44.73 15.34 25.65
N LYS A 291 45.17 15.33 24.39
CA LYS A 291 46.43 14.68 24.01
C LYS A 291 47.65 15.37 24.58
N CYS A 292 47.65 16.72 24.61
CA CYS A 292 48.70 17.47 25.29
C CYS A 292 48.81 17.14 26.77
N LEU A 293 47.68 16.86 27.43
CA LEU A 293 47.56 16.44 28.82
C LEU A 293 47.88 14.93 29.04
N GLY A 294 48.41 14.24 28.02
CA GLY A 294 48.85 12.85 28.12
C GLY A 294 47.79 11.77 27.84
N SER A 295 46.59 12.15 27.39
CA SER A 295 45.54 11.15 27.07
C SER A 295 45.92 10.34 25.83
N GLN A 296 45.83 9.01 25.93
CA GLN A 296 46.06 8.09 24.80
C GLN A 296 44.93 8.16 23.80
N GLN A 297 45.24 7.99 22.52
CA GLN A 297 44.26 7.98 21.43
C GLN A 297 43.15 6.92 21.63
N ALA A 298 43.51 5.71 22.10
CA ALA A 298 42.57 4.64 22.39
C ALA A 298 41.57 5.01 23.50
N PHE A 299 42.00 5.75 24.53
CA PHE A 299 41.09 6.21 25.59
C PHE A 299 40.11 7.26 25.05
N ILE A 300 40.56 8.22 24.25
CA ILE A 300 39.73 9.25 23.65
C ILE A 300 38.67 8.58 22.71
N LEU A 301 39.13 7.63 21.90
CA LEU A 301 38.21 6.89 21.00
C LEU A 301 37.14 6.11 21.78
N ARG A 302 37.53 5.36 22.81
CA ARG A 302 36.59 4.66 23.68
C ARG A 302 35.61 5.60 24.35
N LEU A 303 36.03 6.75 24.82
CA LEU A 303 35.17 7.74 25.47
C LEU A 303 34.12 8.27 24.50
N ASN A 304 34.50 8.64 23.28
CA ASN A 304 33.62 9.14 22.26
C ASN A 304 32.63 8.04 21.75
N LEU A 305 33.12 6.80 21.61
CA LEU A 305 32.28 5.67 21.24
C LEU A 305 31.18 5.39 22.28
N ILE A 306 31.55 5.41 23.59
CA ILE A 306 30.59 5.24 24.67
C ILE A 306 29.56 6.37 24.68
N GLN A 307 30.04 7.63 24.52
CA GLN A 307 29.17 8.80 24.48
C GLN A 307 28.17 8.72 23.31
N LEU A 308 28.66 8.33 22.12
CA LEU A 308 27.83 8.19 20.92
C LEU A 308 26.85 7.02 21.02
N PHE A 309 27.30 5.88 21.55
CA PHE A 309 26.43 4.73 21.81
C PHE A 309 25.29 5.08 22.79
N MET A 310 25.62 5.81 23.87
CA MET A 310 24.59 6.32 24.79
C MET A 310 23.60 7.26 24.09
N LEU A 311 24.08 8.21 23.28
CA LEU A 311 23.25 9.11 22.52
C LEU A 311 22.31 8.34 21.57
N THR A 312 22.83 7.30 20.93
CA THR A 312 22.05 6.45 20.04
C THR A 312 20.98 5.66 20.79
N LEU A 313 21.33 5.08 21.93
CA LEU A 313 20.39 4.34 22.75
C LEU A 313 19.24 5.22 23.24
N PHE A 314 19.56 6.41 23.77
CA PHE A 314 18.55 7.38 24.24
C PHE A 314 17.76 7.97 23.09
N GLY A 315 18.42 8.29 21.97
CA GLY A 315 17.76 8.80 20.76
C GLY A 315 16.84 7.76 20.13
N ALA A 316 17.26 6.49 20.07
CA ALA A 316 16.45 5.39 19.60
C ALA A 316 15.25 5.14 20.52
N ALA A 317 15.47 5.08 21.83
CA ALA A 317 14.38 4.90 22.80
C ALA A 317 13.35 6.04 22.71
N ALA A 318 13.80 7.28 22.68
CA ALA A 318 12.92 8.44 22.49
C ALA A 318 12.19 8.38 21.14
N GLY A 319 12.90 8.04 20.06
CA GLY A 319 12.33 7.90 18.73
C GLY A 319 11.27 6.78 18.65
N ILE A 320 11.52 5.62 19.25
CA ILE A 320 10.56 4.51 19.31
C ILE A 320 9.31 4.92 20.10
N VAL A 321 9.48 5.56 21.26
CA VAL A 321 8.34 6.04 22.07
C VAL A 321 7.53 7.08 21.30
N LEU A 322 8.19 8.07 20.70
CA LEU A 322 7.51 9.08 19.88
C LEU A 322 6.85 8.46 18.64
N GLY A 323 7.46 7.47 18.01
CA GLY A 323 6.88 6.72 16.90
C GLY A 323 5.63 5.95 17.31
N PHE A 324 5.68 5.31 18.49
CA PHE A 324 4.51 4.64 19.04
C PHE A 324 3.39 5.62 19.38
N VAL A 325 3.69 6.76 20.01
CA VAL A 325 2.70 7.81 20.30
C VAL A 325 2.12 8.40 19.01
N ALA A 326 2.95 8.66 18.03
CA ALA A 326 2.53 9.19 16.74
C ALA A 326 1.59 8.23 16.00
N GLN A 327 1.92 6.93 15.94
CA GLN A 327 1.03 5.93 15.35
C GLN A 327 -0.28 5.77 16.15
N GLN A 328 -0.23 5.92 17.50
CA GLN A 328 -1.44 5.87 18.32
C GLN A 328 -2.35 7.08 18.04
N GLY A 329 -1.76 8.28 17.85
CA GLY A 329 -2.50 9.45 17.39
C GLY A 329 -3.14 9.26 16.02
N LEU A 330 -2.44 8.62 15.08
CA LEU A 330 -2.97 8.26 13.77
C LEU A 330 -4.10 7.23 13.89
N ALA A 331 -3.91 6.20 14.70
CA ALA A 331 -4.93 5.19 14.96
C ALA A 331 -6.18 5.80 15.62
N TRP A 332 -6.00 6.80 16.50
CA TRP A 332 -7.11 7.52 17.11
C TRP A 332 -7.87 8.39 16.09
N VAL A 333 -7.16 9.14 15.24
CA VAL A 333 -7.79 9.90 14.14
C VAL A 333 -8.49 8.97 13.15
N ALA A 334 -7.96 7.77 12.94
CA ALA A 334 -8.57 6.76 12.09
C ALA A 334 -9.66 5.92 12.81
N SER A 335 -9.81 6.03 14.13
CA SER A 335 -10.76 5.21 14.90
C SER A 335 -12.22 5.45 14.52
N ASP A 336 -12.57 6.68 14.15
CA ASP A 336 -13.91 7.02 13.67
C ASP A 336 -14.19 6.40 12.29
N LEU A 337 -13.12 6.07 11.53
CA LEU A 337 -13.17 5.42 10.23
C LEU A 337 -12.97 3.90 10.31
N ILE A 338 -12.45 3.39 11.44
CA ILE A 338 -12.18 1.97 11.66
C ILE A 338 -13.18 1.46 12.71
N ALA A 339 -14.24 0.81 12.26
CA ALA A 339 -15.31 0.27 13.13
C ALA A 339 -14.83 -0.83 14.13
N GLN A 340 -13.56 -1.19 14.13
CA GLN A 340 -12.97 -2.17 15.05
C GLN A 340 -11.64 -1.66 15.60
N GLU A 341 -11.35 -2.02 16.83
CA GLU A 341 -10.06 -1.75 17.47
C GLU A 341 -8.93 -2.43 16.70
N LEU A 342 -7.93 -1.64 16.27
CA LEU A 342 -6.72 -2.19 15.64
C LEU A 342 -5.98 -3.10 16.62
N PRO A 343 -5.51 -4.27 16.20
CA PRO A 343 -4.74 -5.18 17.03
C PRO A 343 -3.55 -4.48 17.69
N SER A 344 -3.07 -5.04 18.81
CA SER A 344 -1.87 -4.55 19.48
C SER A 344 -0.66 -4.64 18.55
N ALA A 345 0.19 -3.61 18.57
CA ALA A 345 1.41 -3.59 17.77
C ALA A 345 2.40 -4.67 18.25
N GLY A 346 3.03 -5.35 17.32
CA GLY A 346 4.08 -6.32 17.60
C GLY A 346 5.39 -5.68 18.06
N SER A 347 6.37 -6.51 18.41
CA SER A 347 7.72 -6.06 18.82
C SER A 347 8.67 -5.78 17.64
N SER A 348 8.31 -6.20 16.43
CA SER A 348 9.13 -6.04 15.22
C SER A 348 9.55 -4.60 14.94
N PRO A 349 8.66 -3.58 15.05
CA PRO A 349 9.02 -2.18 14.81
C PRO A 349 10.03 -1.63 15.83
N VAL A 350 10.02 -2.13 17.06
CA VAL A 350 10.99 -1.73 18.10
C VAL A 350 12.39 -2.19 17.72
N LEU A 351 12.52 -3.46 17.30
CA LEU A 351 13.80 -4.01 16.84
C LEU A 351 14.30 -3.27 15.60
N LEU A 352 13.40 -2.99 14.65
CA LEU A 352 13.70 -2.23 13.44
C LEU A 352 14.25 -0.84 13.77
N GLY A 353 13.64 -0.10 14.69
CA GLY A 353 14.07 1.22 15.11
C GLY A 353 15.46 1.20 15.78
N LEU A 354 15.71 0.24 16.66
CA LEU A 354 16.99 0.09 17.34
C LEU A 354 18.13 -0.25 16.39
N VAL A 355 17.90 -1.21 15.50
CA VAL A 355 18.88 -1.65 14.50
C VAL A 355 19.18 -0.52 13.51
N THR A 356 18.16 0.19 13.04
CA THR A 356 18.34 1.35 12.16
C THR A 356 19.15 2.46 12.82
N ALA A 357 18.88 2.80 14.08
CA ALA A 357 19.66 3.77 14.82
C ALA A 357 21.14 3.36 14.90
N LEU A 358 21.41 2.08 15.12
CA LEU A 358 22.77 1.54 15.17
C LEU A 358 23.46 1.61 13.80
N PHE A 359 22.77 1.26 12.71
CA PHE A 359 23.31 1.35 11.36
C PHE A 359 23.63 2.80 10.95
N ILE A 360 22.73 3.74 11.25
CA ILE A 360 22.97 5.19 11.02
C ILE A 360 24.18 5.65 11.80
N LEU A 361 24.31 5.25 13.06
CA LEU A 361 25.45 5.60 13.89
C LEU A 361 26.76 5.08 13.31
N VAL A 362 26.84 3.78 13.05
CA VAL A 362 28.04 3.10 12.57
C VAL A 362 28.41 3.58 11.18
N GLY A 363 27.46 3.72 10.28
CA GLY A 363 27.69 4.13 8.90
C GLY A 363 28.10 5.58 8.73
N PHE A 364 27.47 6.48 9.47
CA PHE A 364 27.58 7.92 9.19
C PHE A 364 28.29 8.73 10.28
N ALA A 365 28.18 8.37 11.55
CA ALA A 365 28.83 9.13 12.62
C ALA A 365 30.20 8.58 13.03
N LEU A 366 30.36 7.25 13.01
CA LEU A 366 31.60 6.60 13.44
C LEU A 366 32.86 7.02 12.62
N PRO A 367 32.80 7.12 11.27
CA PRO A 367 33.96 7.51 10.47
C PRO A 367 34.51 8.88 10.85
N ASP A 368 33.63 9.88 11.05
CA ASP A 368 34.05 11.25 11.41
C ASP A 368 34.67 11.30 12.82
N LEU A 369 34.17 10.48 13.75
CA LEU A 369 34.71 10.37 15.10
C LEU A 369 36.08 9.67 15.14
N ILE A 370 36.28 8.64 14.31
CA ILE A 370 37.61 8.02 14.17
C ILE A 370 38.61 9.04 13.63
N GLN A 371 38.24 9.83 12.64
CA GLN A 371 39.08 10.88 12.11
C GLN A 371 39.40 11.97 13.14
N MET A 372 38.41 12.38 13.92
CA MET A 372 38.58 13.32 15.03
C MET A 372 39.64 12.82 16.02
N GLY A 373 39.65 11.51 16.34
CA GLY A 373 40.64 10.89 17.20
C GLY A 373 42.11 10.97 16.68
N LYS A 374 42.29 11.21 15.36
CA LYS A 374 43.63 11.36 14.75
C LYS A 374 44.15 12.80 14.73
N THR A 375 43.46 13.76 15.36
CA THR A 375 43.86 15.17 15.44
C THR A 375 45.27 15.29 16.06
N PRO A 376 46.23 15.98 15.38
CA PRO A 376 47.60 16.15 15.88
C PRO A 376 47.66 17.13 17.06
N VAL A 377 48.57 16.88 17.98
CA VAL A 377 48.81 17.72 19.17
C VAL A 377 49.25 19.15 18.80
N LEU A 378 49.98 19.30 17.68
CA LEU A 378 50.48 20.58 17.17
C LEU A 378 49.35 21.61 16.91
N ARG A 379 48.10 21.15 16.74
CA ARG A 379 46.91 22.00 16.56
C ARG A 379 46.67 22.96 17.75
N VAL A 380 47.14 22.65 18.95
CA VAL A 380 47.03 23.55 20.08
C VAL A 380 47.86 24.85 19.89
N LEU A 381 48.97 24.74 19.16
CA LEU A 381 49.85 25.89 18.83
C LEU A 381 49.51 26.52 17.47
N ARG A 382 49.04 25.72 16.53
CA ARG A 382 48.71 26.15 15.18
C ARG A 382 47.33 25.58 14.79
N HIS A 383 46.29 26.41 14.85
CA HIS A 383 44.88 26.00 14.56
C HIS A 383 44.63 25.60 13.10
N ASP A 384 45.55 25.96 12.19
CA ASP A 384 45.49 25.62 10.77
C ASP A 384 45.93 24.17 10.42
N VAL A 385 46.50 23.43 11.38
CA VAL A 385 46.93 22.04 11.18
C VAL A 385 45.70 21.12 11.18
N GLU A 386 45.41 20.58 10.04
CA GLU A 386 44.33 19.59 9.89
C GLU A 386 44.79 18.15 10.19
N PRO A 387 43.91 17.26 10.66
CA PRO A 387 44.23 15.84 10.77
C PRO A 387 44.56 15.28 9.39
N PRO A 388 45.45 14.26 9.32
CA PRO A 388 45.79 13.64 8.04
C PRO A 388 44.52 13.20 7.31
N PRO A 389 44.40 13.47 6.00
CA PRO A 389 43.20 13.09 5.25
C PRO A 389 43.02 11.60 5.36
N MET A 390 41.88 11.17 5.90
CA MET A 390 41.45 9.81 5.72
C MET A 390 41.24 9.57 4.23
N ARG A 391 41.54 8.36 3.75
CA ARG A 391 41.08 7.96 2.44
C ARG A 391 39.55 8.07 2.48
N TYR A 392 39.02 9.15 1.94
CA TYR A 392 37.58 9.47 1.96
C TYR A 392 36.69 8.27 1.53
N GLY A 393 37.27 7.36 0.70
CA GLY A 393 36.61 6.13 0.30
C GLY A 393 36.17 5.23 1.45
N ILE A 394 36.90 5.15 2.56
CA ILE A 394 36.55 4.24 3.67
C ILE A 394 35.27 4.73 4.40
N SER A 395 35.17 6.05 4.63
CA SER A 395 33.98 6.63 5.29
C SER A 395 32.72 6.49 4.43
N TYR A 396 32.84 6.74 3.12
CA TYR A 396 31.71 6.58 2.20
C TYR A 396 31.34 5.11 2.00
N LEU A 397 32.32 4.20 1.98
CA LEU A 397 32.06 2.76 1.90
C LEU A 397 31.35 2.23 3.15
N ALA A 398 31.72 2.71 4.35
CA ALA A 398 31.04 2.33 5.59
C ALA A 398 29.57 2.80 5.60
N GLY A 399 29.30 4.04 5.17
CA GLY A 399 27.95 4.57 5.02
C GLY A 399 27.13 3.80 3.96
N ALA A 400 27.73 3.56 2.79
CA ALA A 400 27.09 2.78 1.73
C ALA A 400 26.78 1.34 2.18
N PHE A 401 27.73 0.69 2.86
CA PHE A 401 27.50 -0.65 3.42
C PHE A 401 26.37 -0.68 4.45
N ALA A 402 26.32 0.32 5.35
CA ALA A 402 25.24 0.42 6.34
C ALA A 402 23.88 0.58 5.68
N VAL A 403 23.78 1.41 4.63
CA VAL A 403 22.54 1.60 3.86
C VAL A 403 22.16 0.30 3.14
N LEU A 404 23.11 -0.34 2.46
CA LEU A 404 22.86 -1.61 1.75
C LEU A 404 22.41 -2.72 2.69
N ALA A 405 23.04 -2.84 3.86
CA ALA A 405 22.69 -3.84 4.87
C ALA A 405 21.26 -3.60 5.42
N LEU A 406 20.91 -2.32 5.65
CA LEU A 406 19.58 -1.94 6.12
C LEU A 406 18.53 -2.19 5.05
N LEU A 407 18.83 -1.84 3.78
CA LEU A 407 17.99 -2.13 2.62
C LEU A 407 17.73 -3.63 2.47
N GLN A 408 18.79 -4.44 2.53
CA GLN A 408 18.70 -5.89 2.41
C GLN A 408 17.82 -6.49 3.52
N TRP A 409 17.94 -5.96 4.73
CA TRP A 409 17.13 -6.42 5.84
C TRP A 409 15.64 -6.07 5.69
N MET A 410 15.33 -4.88 5.13
CA MET A 410 13.95 -4.43 4.90
C MET A 410 13.29 -5.09 3.68
N VAL A 411 14.01 -5.16 2.57
CA VAL A 411 13.45 -5.56 1.26
C VAL A 411 13.53 -7.07 1.03
N ARG A 412 14.57 -7.73 1.60
CA ARG A 412 14.85 -9.18 1.47
C ARG A 412 15.02 -9.68 0.02
N ASP A 413 15.15 -8.80 -0.94
CA ASP A 413 15.39 -9.10 -2.35
C ASP A 413 16.66 -8.36 -2.81
N MET A 414 17.72 -9.12 -3.11
CA MET A 414 19.02 -8.57 -3.48
C MET A 414 19.00 -7.82 -4.82
N THR A 415 18.14 -8.24 -5.74
CA THR A 415 18.02 -7.62 -7.06
C THR A 415 17.42 -6.21 -6.91
N LEU A 416 16.33 -6.10 -6.14
CA LEU A 416 15.71 -4.82 -5.83
C LEU A 416 16.64 -3.91 -5.01
N VAL A 417 17.38 -4.45 -4.04
CA VAL A 417 18.37 -3.69 -3.25
C VAL A 417 19.44 -3.10 -4.13
N LEU A 418 20.00 -3.88 -5.05
CA LEU A 418 21.02 -3.40 -5.98
C LEU A 418 20.46 -2.35 -6.95
N ALA A 419 19.24 -2.53 -7.45
CA ALA A 419 18.58 -1.55 -8.30
C ALA A 419 18.35 -0.21 -7.57
N ILE A 420 17.83 -0.26 -6.32
CA ILE A 420 17.63 0.93 -5.47
C ILE A 420 18.97 1.61 -5.16
N ALA A 421 20.01 0.85 -4.84
CA ALA A 421 21.35 1.37 -4.55
C ALA A 421 21.97 2.02 -5.80
N ALA A 422 21.86 1.40 -6.96
CA ALA A 422 22.34 1.95 -8.22
C ALA A 422 21.58 3.24 -8.59
N GLY A 423 20.26 3.23 -8.47
CA GLY A 423 19.41 4.40 -8.70
C GLY A 423 19.75 5.56 -7.74
N THR A 424 19.91 5.27 -6.45
CA THR A 424 20.29 6.26 -5.44
C THR A 424 21.68 6.84 -5.74
N THR A 425 22.67 6.00 -6.02
CA THR A 425 24.03 6.44 -6.36
C THR A 425 24.04 7.26 -7.64
N GLY A 426 23.31 6.83 -8.66
CA GLY A 426 23.12 7.56 -9.91
C GLY A 426 22.51 8.95 -9.68
N THR A 427 21.46 9.02 -8.86
CA THR A 427 20.81 10.27 -8.47
C THR A 427 21.78 11.22 -7.78
N PHE A 428 22.56 10.74 -6.80
CA PHE A 428 23.58 11.57 -6.16
C PHE A 428 24.66 12.06 -7.11
N ALA A 429 25.10 11.23 -8.05
CA ALA A 429 26.09 11.60 -9.06
C ALA A 429 25.54 12.68 -10.01
N VAL A 430 24.32 12.50 -10.50
CA VAL A 430 23.66 13.45 -11.41
C VAL A 430 23.40 14.79 -10.70
N LEU A 431 22.83 14.75 -9.49
CA LEU A 431 22.58 15.96 -8.69
C LEU A 431 23.89 16.66 -8.33
N GLY A 432 24.94 15.91 -7.99
CA GLY A 432 26.28 16.45 -7.68
C GLY A 432 26.89 17.15 -8.88
N PHE A 433 26.83 16.53 -10.04
CA PHE A 433 27.34 17.11 -11.28
C PHE A 433 26.53 18.35 -11.71
N ALA A 434 25.21 18.25 -11.72
CA ALA A 434 24.31 19.35 -12.05
C ALA A 434 24.43 20.50 -11.05
N GLY A 435 24.52 20.21 -9.74
CA GLY A 435 24.76 21.19 -8.70
C GLY A 435 26.10 21.91 -8.89
N TRP A 436 27.17 21.18 -9.23
CA TRP A 436 28.48 21.80 -9.56
C TRP A 436 28.39 22.71 -10.77
N LEU A 437 27.69 22.25 -11.84
CA LEU A 437 27.50 23.04 -13.05
C LEU A 437 26.72 24.35 -12.77
N LEU A 438 25.63 24.23 -12.01
CA LEU A 438 24.78 25.36 -11.64
C LEU A 438 25.51 26.35 -10.76
N VAL A 439 26.24 25.91 -9.71
CA VAL A 439 27.07 26.77 -8.86
C VAL A 439 28.11 27.47 -9.70
N LYS A 440 28.78 26.79 -10.63
CA LYS A 440 29.78 27.41 -11.54
C LYS A 440 29.11 28.44 -12.47
N ALA A 441 27.91 28.18 -12.98
CA ALA A 441 27.17 29.08 -13.86
C ALA A 441 26.82 30.41 -13.17
N THR A 442 26.57 30.41 -11.84
CA THR A 442 26.27 31.65 -11.07
C THR A 442 27.42 32.67 -11.18
N GLY A 443 28.65 32.20 -11.46
CA GLY A 443 29.79 33.08 -11.69
C GLY A 443 29.62 34.05 -12.85
N ARG A 444 28.79 33.71 -13.86
CA ARG A 444 28.52 34.58 -15.02
C ARG A 444 27.56 35.72 -14.70
N PHE A 445 26.73 35.57 -13.68
CA PHE A 445 25.68 36.55 -13.33
C PHE A 445 26.09 37.59 -12.30
N ARG A 446 27.38 37.63 -11.90
CA ARG A 446 27.95 38.55 -10.87
C ARG A 446 27.85 40.05 -11.25
N GLY A 447 27.75 40.35 -12.55
CA GLY A 447 27.78 41.75 -13.05
C GLY A 447 26.41 42.43 -13.12
N VAL A 448 25.31 41.71 -13.03
CA VAL A 448 23.98 42.16 -13.43
C VAL A 448 23.16 42.81 -12.30
N ALA A 449 23.57 42.64 -11.01
CA ALA A 449 22.72 43.05 -9.86
C ALA A 449 23.49 43.83 -8.80
N GLY A 450 22.79 44.52 -7.87
CA GLY A 450 23.34 45.38 -6.84
C GLY A 450 24.29 44.69 -5.85
N VAL A 451 24.90 45.46 -4.93
CA VAL A 451 25.98 45.03 -4.02
C VAL A 451 25.67 43.74 -3.24
N ALA A 452 24.42 43.58 -2.78
CA ALA A 452 24.02 42.38 -2.02
C ALA A 452 24.04 41.09 -2.88
N TRP A 453 23.59 41.19 -4.13
CA TRP A 453 23.65 40.09 -5.11
C TRP A 453 25.09 39.71 -5.48
N ARG A 454 25.86 40.69 -5.78
CA ARG A 454 27.32 40.49 -6.10
C ARG A 454 28.02 39.76 -4.96
N TYR A 455 27.77 40.16 -3.73
CA TYR A 455 28.35 39.53 -2.56
C TYR A 455 27.84 38.10 -2.36
N GLY A 456 26.51 37.86 -2.37
CA GLY A 456 25.91 36.54 -2.17
C GLY A 456 26.35 35.53 -3.24
N LEU A 457 26.28 35.89 -4.53
CA LEU A 457 26.77 35.03 -5.61
C LEU A 457 28.27 34.81 -5.63
N ALA A 458 29.07 35.85 -5.25
CA ALA A 458 30.53 35.70 -5.12
C ALA A 458 30.90 34.73 -3.98
N ASN A 459 30.18 34.79 -2.87
CA ASN A 459 30.38 33.90 -1.74
C ASN A 459 30.08 32.46 -2.08
N LEU A 460 28.95 32.23 -2.81
CA LEU A 460 28.54 30.91 -3.29
C LEU A 460 29.60 30.23 -4.15
N ASN A 461 30.26 30.98 -5.04
CA ASN A 461 31.30 30.46 -5.89
C ASN A 461 32.68 30.36 -5.18
N ARG A 462 32.98 31.24 -4.22
CA ARG A 462 34.22 31.16 -3.42
C ARG A 462 34.23 29.89 -2.55
N ARG A 463 33.06 29.47 -2.04
CA ARG A 463 32.85 28.26 -1.26
C ARG A 463 32.32 27.10 -2.10
N GLY A 464 32.65 27.07 -3.39
CA GLY A 464 32.00 26.23 -4.41
C GLY A 464 31.69 24.78 -3.98
N ARG A 465 32.66 24.09 -3.32
CA ARG A 465 32.46 22.70 -2.87
C ARG A 465 31.40 22.57 -1.77
N GLU A 466 31.37 23.47 -0.81
CA GLU A 466 30.40 23.46 0.28
C GLU A 466 29.02 23.86 -0.22
N SER A 467 28.97 24.87 -1.11
CA SER A 467 27.74 25.29 -1.76
C SER A 467 27.12 24.16 -2.60
N VAL A 468 27.93 23.37 -3.32
CA VAL A 468 27.45 22.20 -4.06
C VAL A 468 26.87 21.16 -3.09
N ILE A 469 27.55 20.85 -1.99
CA ILE A 469 27.04 19.89 -0.98
C ILE A 469 25.70 20.38 -0.42
N GLN A 470 25.56 21.67 -0.13
CA GLN A 470 24.30 22.25 0.36
C GLN A 470 23.20 22.19 -0.69
N VAL A 471 23.49 22.59 -1.95
CA VAL A 471 22.53 22.53 -3.06
C VAL A 471 22.04 21.09 -3.31
N VAL A 472 22.95 20.12 -3.27
CA VAL A 472 22.61 18.70 -3.43
C VAL A 472 21.79 18.19 -2.25
N ALA A 473 22.19 18.51 -1.00
CA ALA A 473 21.46 18.07 0.19
C ALA A 473 20.03 18.65 0.24
N PHE A 474 19.89 19.96 -0.04
CA PHE A 474 18.57 20.61 -0.12
C PHE A 474 17.78 20.12 -1.33
N GLY A 475 18.45 19.98 -2.48
CA GLY A 475 17.84 19.49 -3.71
C GLY A 475 17.28 18.07 -3.55
N LEU A 476 18.07 17.19 -2.92
CA LEU A 476 17.60 15.82 -2.63
C LEU A 476 16.39 15.82 -1.69
N GLY A 477 16.45 16.58 -0.59
CA GLY A 477 15.34 16.68 0.35
C GLY A 477 14.06 17.19 -0.30
N LEU A 478 14.15 18.26 -1.10
CA LEU A 478 13.02 18.80 -1.84
C LEU A 478 12.55 17.85 -2.95
N MET A 479 13.47 17.22 -3.68
CA MET A 479 13.16 16.26 -4.74
C MET A 479 12.29 15.11 -4.22
N VAL A 480 12.69 14.56 -3.08
CA VAL A 480 11.96 13.48 -2.43
C VAL A 480 10.56 13.95 -1.98
N LEU A 481 10.46 15.13 -1.36
CA LEU A 481 9.18 15.68 -0.96
C LEU A 481 8.26 15.91 -2.17
N MET A 482 8.80 16.43 -3.27
CA MET A 482 8.06 16.65 -4.50
C MET A 482 7.64 15.33 -5.17
N LEU A 483 8.53 14.34 -5.22
CA LEU A 483 8.23 13.02 -5.77
C LEU A 483 7.13 12.33 -4.96
N LEU A 484 7.22 12.34 -3.63
CA LEU A 484 6.19 11.76 -2.77
C LEU A 484 4.85 12.49 -2.89
N THR A 485 4.88 13.83 -3.05
CA THR A 485 3.66 14.62 -3.29
C THR A 485 3.00 14.24 -4.60
N LEU A 486 3.81 14.07 -5.66
CA LEU A 486 3.33 13.69 -6.98
C LEU A 486 2.72 12.29 -6.95
N VAL A 487 3.49 11.30 -6.48
CA VAL A 487 3.01 9.90 -6.39
C VAL A 487 1.76 9.80 -5.52
N ARG A 488 1.70 10.56 -4.42
CA ARG A 488 0.49 10.63 -3.58
C ARG A 488 -0.71 11.17 -4.37
N ASN A 489 -0.54 12.29 -5.07
CA ASN A 489 -1.64 12.91 -5.82
C ASN A 489 -2.10 11.99 -6.95
N ASP A 490 -1.18 11.47 -7.74
CA ASP A 490 -1.49 10.53 -8.83
C ASP A 490 -2.18 9.27 -8.29
N LEU A 491 -1.73 8.72 -7.15
CA LEU A 491 -2.36 7.57 -6.51
C LEU A 491 -3.78 7.90 -6.03
N MET A 492 -3.98 9.08 -5.42
CA MET A 492 -5.29 9.51 -4.93
C MET A 492 -6.25 9.81 -6.07
N ASP A 493 -5.76 10.45 -7.13
CA ASP A 493 -6.57 10.77 -8.30
C ASP A 493 -6.94 9.48 -9.05
N THR A 494 -5.99 8.57 -9.28
CA THR A 494 -6.27 7.24 -9.86
C THR A 494 -7.30 6.46 -9.04
N TRP A 495 -7.22 6.51 -7.70
CA TRP A 495 -8.20 5.83 -6.84
C TRP A 495 -9.58 6.48 -6.89
N ARG A 496 -9.67 7.81 -6.95
CA ARG A 496 -10.95 8.52 -7.09
C ARG A 496 -11.58 8.28 -8.45
N ASP A 497 -10.76 8.24 -9.49
CA ASP A 497 -11.22 8.01 -10.85
C ASP A 497 -11.67 6.54 -11.06
N SER A 498 -11.05 5.59 -10.36
CA SER A 498 -11.45 4.17 -10.41
C SER A 498 -12.78 3.89 -9.70
N LEU A 499 -13.22 4.75 -8.77
CA LEU A 499 -14.48 4.62 -8.04
C LEU A 499 -15.20 5.97 -7.98
N PRO A 500 -15.81 6.42 -9.10
CA PRO A 500 -16.59 7.64 -9.11
C PRO A 500 -17.74 7.56 -8.11
N SER A 501 -18.21 8.72 -7.64
CA SER A 501 -19.31 8.81 -6.68
C SER A 501 -20.63 8.27 -7.22
N ASP A 502 -20.75 8.21 -8.54
CA ASP A 502 -21.89 7.70 -9.32
C ASP A 502 -21.63 6.30 -9.93
N ALA A 503 -20.65 5.57 -9.41
CA ALA A 503 -20.41 4.19 -9.83
C ALA A 503 -21.69 3.35 -9.60
N PRO A 504 -22.04 2.44 -10.53
CA PRO A 504 -23.21 1.60 -10.39
C PRO A 504 -23.21 0.83 -9.06
N ASN A 505 -24.25 1.01 -8.27
CA ASN A 505 -24.42 0.35 -6.98
C ASN A 505 -25.49 -0.77 -7.01
N GLN A 506 -26.29 -0.83 -8.08
CA GLN A 506 -27.31 -1.88 -8.27
C GLN A 506 -27.00 -2.69 -9.53
N PHE A 507 -26.78 -3.99 -9.39
CA PHE A 507 -26.65 -4.92 -10.50
C PHE A 507 -27.93 -5.72 -10.68
N MET A 508 -28.42 -5.79 -11.93
CA MET A 508 -29.62 -6.52 -12.28
C MET A 508 -29.26 -7.64 -13.24
N ILE A 509 -29.54 -8.87 -12.85
CA ILE A 509 -29.24 -10.07 -13.65
C ILE A 509 -30.51 -10.87 -13.92
N ASN A 510 -30.40 -11.80 -14.87
CA ASN A 510 -31.52 -12.70 -15.28
C ASN A 510 -32.72 -11.95 -15.86
N ILE A 511 -32.46 -10.79 -16.48
CA ILE A 511 -33.49 -10.04 -17.20
C ILE A 511 -33.83 -10.82 -18.49
N GLN A 512 -35.11 -11.12 -18.69
CA GLN A 512 -35.53 -11.85 -19.91
C GLN A 512 -35.55 -10.92 -21.13
N PRO A 513 -35.33 -11.43 -22.36
CA PRO A 513 -35.31 -10.60 -23.56
C PRO A 513 -36.54 -9.74 -23.75
N HIS A 514 -37.71 -10.27 -23.42
CA HIS A 514 -39.00 -9.55 -23.54
C HIS A 514 -39.19 -8.47 -22.48
N GLU A 515 -38.52 -8.59 -21.31
CA GLU A 515 -38.59 -7.61 -20.22
C GLU A 515 -37.72 -6.36 -20.46
N VAL A 516 -36.70 -6.43 -21.32
CA VAL A 516 -35.78 -5.33 -21.57
C VAL A 516 -36.47 -4.05 -22.01
N PRO A 517 -37.38 -4.06 -23.02
CA PRO A 517 -38.08 -2.83 -23.44
C PRO A 517 -39.00 -2.27 -22.34
N GLU A 518 -39.67 -3.14 -21.59
CA GLU A 518 -40.59 -2.75 -20.51
C GLU A 518 -39.80 -2.13 -19.36
N MET A 519 -38.64 -2.72 -19.01
CA MET A 519 -37.73 -2.18 -17.97
C MET A 519 -37.16 -0.83 -18.38
N GLN A 520 -36.73 -0.66 -19.63
CA GLN A 520 -36.28 0.64 -20.15
C GLN A 520 -37.38 1.69 -20.05
N GLN A 521 -38.62 1.32 -20.36
CA GLN A 521 -39.78 2.21 -20.23
C GLN A 521 -40.04 2.56 -18.76
N PHE A 522 -39.97 1.58 -17.86
CA PHE A 522 -40.13 1.79 -16.42
C PHE A 522 -39.06 2.80 -15.91
N LEU A 523 -37.78 2.58 -16.18
CA LEU A 523 -36.69 3.46 -15.74
C LEU A 523 -36.90 4.90 -16.25
N ARG A 524 -37.28 5.07 -17.51
CA ARG A 524 -37.63 6.40 -18.07
C ARG A 524 -38.83 7.03 -17.37
N SER A 525 -39.86 6.26 -17.03
CA SER A 525 -41.07 6.77 -16.37
C SER A 525 -40.77 7.24 -14.95
N GLN A 526 -39.80 6.62 -14.29
CA GLN A 526 -39.32 6.97 -12.94
C GLN A 526 -38.25 8.05 -12.94
N ASN A 527 -37.90 8.60 -14.12
CA ASN A 527 -36.85 9.61 -14.30
C ASN A 527 -35.48 9.15 -13.85
N MET A 528 -35.18 7.84 -14.04
CA MET A 528 -33.90 7.21 -13.76
C MET A 528 -33.08 7.07 -15.06
N ASP A 529 -31.76 7.03 -14.94
CA ASP A 529 -30.90 6.77 -16.07
C ASP A 529 -31.16 5.39 -16.66
N VAL A 530 -31.13 5.29 -17.99
CA VAL A 530 -31.31 4.01 -18.69
C VAL A 530 -29.95 3.46 -19.05
N PRO A 531 -29.45 2.45 -18.34
CA PRO A 531 -28.16 1.86 -18.62
C PRO A 531 -28.19 0.96 -19.86
N ASP A 532 -27.01 0.56 -20.32
CA ASP A 532 -26.89 -0.44 -21.37
C ASP A 532 -27.23 -1.84 -20.79
N PHE A 533 -27.98 -2.61 -21.57
CA PHE A 533 -28.35 -3.99 -21.26
C PHE A 533 -27.44 -4.91 -22.07
N ALA A 534 -26.53 -5.60 -21.39
CA ALA A 534 -25.62 -6.53 -22.04
C ALA A 534 -26.22 -7.94 -22.10
N PRO A 535 -26.30 -8.55 -23.29
CA PRO A 535 -26.72 -9.94 -23.40
C PRO A 535 -25.70 -10.88 -22.77
N LEU A 536 -26.17 -11.92 -22.10
CA LEU A 536 -25.38 -12.95 -21.45
C LEU A 536 -25.80 -14.32 -21.92
N VAL A 537 -24.90 -14.99 -22.64
CA VAL A 537 -25.08 -16.35 -23.16
C VAL A 537 -24.17 -17.29 -22.37
N ARG A 538 -24.70 -18.34 -21.78
CA ARG A 538 -23.91 -19.38 -21.11
C ARG A 538 -23.42 -20.39 -22.11
N ALA A 539 -22.12 -20.64 -22.10
CA ALA A 539 -21.47 -21.56 -23.01
C ALA A 539 -20.36 -22.32 -22.31
N ARG A 540 -20.00 -23.46 -22.89
CA ARG A 540 -18.80 -24.21 -22.50
C ARG A 540 -17.83 -24.23 -23.66
N MET A 541 -16.58 -23.84 -23.42
CA MET A 541 -15.52 -23.97 -24.42
C MET A 541 -15.25 -25.46 -24.69
N THR A 542 -15.22 -25.85 -25.94
CA THR A 542 -15.02 -27.25 -26.38
C THR A 542 -13.72 -27.43 -27.10
N THR A 543 -13.34 -26.48 -27.96
CA THR A 543 -12.12 -26.59 -28.79
C THR A 543 -11.38 -25.27 -28.92
N ILE A 544 -10.06 -25.36 -29.08
CA ILE A 544 -9.20 -24.28 -29.54
C ILE A 544 -8.47 -24.79 -30.79
N ASN A 545 -8.67 -24.13 -31.94
CA ASN A 545 -8.16 -24.55 -33.23
C ASN A 545 -8.52 -26.01 -33.59
N GLY A 546 -9.76 -26.42 -33.26
CA GLY A 546 -10.27 -27.78 -33.50
C GLY A 546 -9.75 -28.84 -32.54
N GLN A 547 -8.86 -28.53 -31.60
CA GLN A 547 -8.36 -29.43 -30.57
C GLN A 547 -9.22 -29.34 -29.31
N ASP A 548 -9.66 -30.51 -28.79
CA ASP A 548 -10.45 -30.58 -27.56
C ASP A 548 -9.70 -30.00 -26.37
N VAL A 549 -10.32 -29.04 -25.64
CA VAL A 549 -9.74 -28.36 -24.48
C VAL A 549 -9.32 -29.32 -23.36
N ASN A 550 -9.92 -30.50 -23.27
CA ASN A 550 -9.53 -31.53 -22.30
C ASN A 550 -8.20 -32.22 -22.63
N GLN A 551 -7.73 -32.10 -23.88
CA GLN A 551 -6.50 -32.70 -24.38
C GLN A 551 -5.35 -31.68 -24.50
N ILE A 552 -5.63 -30.38 -24.31
CA ILE A 552 -4.64 -29.33 -24.37
C ILE A 552 -3.87 -29.25 -23.04
N MET A 553 -2.56 -29.27 -23.12
CA MET A 553 -1.67 -28.95 -22.00
C MET A 553 -1.46 -27.43 -21.96
N PHE A 554 -2.11 -26.77 -21.03
CA PHE A 554 -1.98 -25.32 -20.84
C PHE A 554 -0.67 -25.00 -20.10
N GLU A 555 0.04 -23.97 -20.54
CA GLU A 555 1.26 -23.50 -19.85
C GLU A 555 0.92 -22.87 -18.48
N ASP A 556 -0.22 -22.19 -18.39
CA ASP A 556 -0.72 -21.60 -17.14
C ASP A 556 -1.87 -22.46 -16.56
N PRO A 557 -1.77 -22.90 -15.29
CA PRO A 557 -2.87 -23.61 -14.61
C PRO A 557 -4.19 -22.84 -14.55
N ARG A 558 -4.16 -21.51 -14.70
CA ARG A 558 -5.39 -20.69 -14.80
C ARG A 558 -6.07 -20.89 -16.13
N GLY A 559 -5.32 -20.98 -17.24
CA GLY A 559 -5.86 -21.25 -18.57
C GLY A 559 -6.66 -22.57 -18.59
N GLU A 560 -6.14 -23.63 -17.99
CA GLU A 560 -6.87 -24.90 -17.86
C GLU A 560 -8.20 -24.76 -17.11
N ARG A 561 -8.21 -24.01 -16.00
CA ARG A 561 -9.44 -23.78 -15.22
C ARG A 561 -10.45 -22.92 -15.99
N TRP A 562 -9.98 -21.93 -16.75
CA TRP A 562 -10.82 -21.08 -17.58
C TRP A 562 -11.47 -21.87 -18.73
N ALA A 563 -10.70 -22.70 -19.42
CA ALA A 563 -11.18 -23.48 -20.56
C ALA A 563 -12.22 -24.55 -20.15
N LYS A 564 -12.06 -25.16 -18.97
CA LYS A 564 -12.93 -26.27 -18.51
C LYS A 564 -14.19 -25.84 -17.78
N ARG A 565 -14.32 -24.58 -17.40
CA ARG A 565 -15.54 -24.09 -16.74
C ARG A 565 -16.57 -23.56 -17.73
N GLU A 566 -17.81 -23.44 -17.26
CA GLU A 566 -18.85 -22.70 -17.96
C GLU A 566 -18.46 -21.21 -18.07
N SER A 567 -18.54 -20.63 -19.25
CA SER A 567 -18.19 -19.25 -19.56
C SER A 567 -19.46 -18.44 -19.84
N ASN A 568 -19.44 -17.18 -19.40
CA ASN A 568 -20.44 -16.20 -19.75
C ASN A 568 -19.92 -15.42 -20.97
N LEU A 569 -20.61 -15.54 -22.10
CA LEU A 569 -20.31 -14.84 -23.33
C LEU A 569 -21.25 -13.65 -23.48
N SER A 570 -20.80 -12.62 -24.15
CA SER A 570 -21.65 -11.50 -24.57
C SER A 570 -21.42 -11.17 -26.02
N PHE A 571 -22.32 -10.43 -26.61
CA PHE A 571 -22.25 -10.06 -28.04
C PHE A 571 -22.80 -8.66 -28.28
N GLY A 572 -22.34 -8.07 -29.36
CA GLY A 572 -22.78 -6.75 -29.80
C GLY A 572 -21.89 -6.18 -30.89
N ASP A 573 -22.26 -5.01 -31.41
CA ASP A 573 -21.56 -4.39 -32.53
C ASP A 573 -20.67 -3.23 -32.09
N LYS A 574 -20.83 -2.75 -30.86
CA LYS A 574 -20.05 -1.65 -30.30
C LYS A 574 -19.12 -2.14 -29.19
N ILE A 575 -17.95 -1.52 -29.10
CA ILE A 575 -17.05 -1.73 -27.95
C ILE A 575 -17.75 -1.21 -26.69
N GLN A 576 -17.73 -2.02 -25.64
CA GLN A 576 -18.32 -1.66 -24.35
C GLN A 576 -17.50 -0.54 -23.68
N THR A 577 -18.18 0.26 -22.87
CA THR A 577 -17.54 1.30 -22.04
C THR A 577 -16.47 0.68 -21.14
N GLY A 578 -15.31 1.33 -20.99
CA GLY A 578 -14.18 0.81 -20.24
C GLY A 578 -13.41 -0.31 -20.94
N ASN A 579 -13.63 -0.52 -22.25
CA ASN A 579 -12.84 -1.44 -23.05
C ASN A 579 -12.04 -0.69 -24.11
N GLN A 580 -10.77 -1.06 -24.28
CA GLN A 580 -9.88 -0.47 -25.28
C GLN A 580 -9.25 -1.57 -26.13
N LEU A 581 -9.27 -1.39 -27.45
CA LEU A 581 -8.66 -2.31 -28.40
C LEU A 581 -7.13 -2.22 -28.30
N THR A 582 -6.49 -3.36 -28.06
CA THR A 582 -5.03 -3.45 -27.95
C THR A 582 -4.37 -3.97 -29.22
N GLU A 583 -4.97 -5.02 -29.81
CA GLU A 583 -4.45 -5.65 -31.03
C GLU A 583 -5.60 -6.10 -31.93
N GLY A 584 -5.36 -6.15 -33.25
CA GLY A 584 -6.33 -6.61 -34.25
C GLY A 584 -7.30 -5.51 -34.67
N GLN A 585 -8.48 -5.90 -35.13
CA GLN A 585 -9.51 -5.00 -35.64
C GLN A 585 -10.88 -5.38 -35.08
N TRP A 586 -11.70 -4.36 -34.77
CA TRP A 586 -13.09 -4.55 -34.39
C TRP A 586 -13.93 -4.75 -35.65
N TRP A 587 -14.94 -5.61 -35.58
CA TRP A 587 -15.86 -5.86 -36.70
C TRP A 587 -16.76 -4.66 -37.01
N GLN A 588 -17.23 -4.61 -38.23
CA GLN A 588 -18.21 -3.60 -38.62
C GLN A 588 -19.63 -4.07 -38.27
N PRO A 589 -20.52 -3.17 -37.83
CA PRO A 589 -21.92 -3.53 -37.58
C PRO A 589 -22.57 -4.19 -38.81
N GLY A 590 -23.23 -5.33 -38.61
CA GLY A 590 -23.91 -6.08 -39.67
C GLY A 590 -22.98 -6.99 -40.50
N THR A 591 -21.77 -7.25 -40.08
CA THR A 591 -20.89 -8.26 -40.70
C THR A 591 -21.41 -9.65 -40.37
N ASP A 592 -21.50 -10.54 -41.38
CA ASP A 592 -21.90 -11.95 -41.19
C ASP A 592 -20.73 -12.84 -40.71
N GLY A 593 -19.67 -12.25 -40.20
CA GLY A 593 -18.50 -12.98 -39.69
C GLY A 593 -18.69 -13.53 -38.27
N GLN A 594 -18.25 -14.79 -38.05
CA GLN A 594 -18.17 -15.38 -36.72
C GLN A 594 -16.89 -14.91 -36.04
N GLU A 595 -16.98 -13.78 -35.34
CA GLU A 595 -15.82 -13.06 -34.78
C GLU A 595 -15.93 -12.94 -33.25
N VAL A 596 -14.77 -13.02 -32.60
CA VAL A 596 -14.66 -12.84 -31.14
C VAL A 596 -13.48 -11.94 -30.78
N SER A 597 -13.72 -11.01 -29.88
CA SER A 597 -12.71 -10.21 -29.21
C SER A 597 -12.43 -10.80 -27.82
N VAL A 598 -11.17 -11.02 -27.51
CA VAL A 598 -10.75 -11.65 -26.26
C VAL A 598 -10.01 -10.63 -25.38
N GLU A 599 -10.22 -10.68 -24.07
CA GLU A 599 -9.46 -9.87 -23.14
C GLU A 599 -8.00 -10.35 -23.10
N VAL A 600 -7.04 -9.40 -23.06
CA VAL A 600 -5.60 -9.64 -23.28
C VAL A 600 -5.02 -10.67 -22.31
N ASP A 601 -5.27 -10.53 -21.00
CA ASP A 601 -4.68 -11.42 -19.99
C ASP A 601 -5.34 -12.80 -20.04
N PHE A 602 -6.64 -12.85 -20.25
CA PHE A 602 -7.39 -14.09 -20.46
C PHE A 602 -6.88 -14.84 -21.69
N GLY A 603 -6.65 -14.14 -22.81
CA GLY A 603 -6.09 -14.71 -24.02
C GLY A 603 -4.67 -15.27 -23.82
N ARG A 604 -3.84 -14.55 -23.06
CA ARG A 604 -2.48 -14.99 -22.71
C ARG A 604 -2.51 -16.25 -21.83
N GLU A 605 -3.39 -16.31 -20.83
CA GLU A 605 -3.54 -17.47 -19.94
C GLU A 605 -4.03 -18.69 -20.69
N LEU A 606 -4.88 -18.53 -21.70
CA LEU A 606 -5.33 -19.60 -22.59
C LEU A 606 -4.32 -19.98 -23.68
N GLY A 607 -3.32 -19.13 -23.94
CA GLY A 607 -2.37 -19.32 -25.03
C GLY A 607 -2.92 -19.02 -26.43
N VAL A 608 -4.01 -18.23 -26.53
CA VAL A 608 -4.73 -17.91 -27.75
C VAL A 608 -4.09 -16.71 -28.47
N LYS A 609 -4.08 -16.74 -29.81
CA LYS A 609 -3.53 -15.71 -30.70
C LYS A 609 -4.58 -15.16 -31.67
N LEU A 610 -4.25 -14.03 -32.29
CA LEU A 610 -5.09 -13.50 -33.40
C LEU A 610 -5.18 -14.55 -34.54
N GLY A 611 -6.40 -14.78 -35.01
CA GLY A 611 -6.71 -15.75 -36.06
C GLY A 611 -7.03 -17.16 -35.54
N ASP A 612 -6.88 -17.43 -34.24
CA ASP A 612 -7.26 -18.71 -33.65
C ASP A 612 -8.79 -18.87 -33.66
N GLU A 613 -9.25 -20.12 -33.83
CA GLU A 613 -10.66 -20.48 -33.78
C GLU A 613 -11.02 -21.04 -32.40
N LEU A 614 -12.02 -20.44 -31.75
CA LEU A 614 -12.57 -20.92 -30.47
C LEU A 614 -13.92 -21.57 -30.69
N GLY A 615 -14.04 -22.84 -30.26
CA GLY A 615 -15.29 -23.59 -30.32
C GLY A 615 -15.98 -23.65 -28.97
N PHE A 616 -17.31 -23.54 -28.99
CA PHE A 616 -18.18 -23.54 -27.81
C PHE A 616 -19.38 -24.47 -28.03
N ASP A 617 -19.90 -24.98 -26.94
CA ASP A 617 -21.24 -25.60 -26.89
C ASP A 617 -22.21 -24.64 -26.19
N ILE A 618 -23.28 -24.31 -26.83
CA ILE A 618 -24.38 -23.47 -26.34
C ILE A 618 -25.68 -24.25 -26.37
N ALA A 619 -26.11 -24.70 -25.20
CA ALA A 619 -27.37 -25.50 -25.08
C ALA A 619 -27.39 -26.76 -25.98
N GLY A 620 -26.25 -27.40 -26.24
CA GLY A 620 -26.10 -28.59 -27.08
C GLY A 620 -25.81 -28.32 -28.57
N GLU A 621 -25.73 -27.07 -28.97
CA GLU A 621 -25.35 -26.67 -30.33
C GLU A 621 -23.89 -26.16 -30.39
N PRO A 622 -23.07 -26.65 -31.31
CA PRO A 622 -21.70 -26.19 -31.47
C PRO A 622 -21.65 -24.84 -32.20
N VAL A 623 -20.87 -23.91 -31.66
CA VAL A 623 -20.61 -22.59 -32.24
C VAL A 623 -19.10 -22.36 -32.28
N SER A 624 -18.57 -21.80 -33.34
CA SER A 624 -17.19 -21.41 -33.43
C SER A 624 -17.06 -19.94 -33.83
N ALA A 625 -15.95 -19.30 -33.40
CA ALA A 625 -15.63 -17.94 -33.78
C ALA A 625 -14.13 -17.73 -33.87
N THR A 626 -13.69 -16.88 -34.81
CA THR A 626 -12.31 -16.51 -34.98
C THR A 626 -11.94 -15.31 -34.10
N VAL A 627 -10.79 -15.38 -33.43
CA VAL A 627 -10.23 -14.26 -32.65
C VAL A 627 -9.73 -13.19 -33.59
N THR A 628 -10.45 -12.06 -33.68
CA THR A 628 -10.11 -10.94 -34.56
C THR A 628 -9.43 -9.79 -33.83
N SER A 629 -9.59 -9.75 -32.51
CA SER A 629 -8.96 -8.68 -31.70
C SER A 629 -8.72 -9.10 -30.26
N PHE A 630 -7.76 -8.41 -29.64
CA PHE A 630 -7.58 -8.38 -28.19
C PHE A 630 -7.93 -7.00 -27.64
N ARG A 631 -8.51 -6.97 -26.45
CA ARG A 631 -8.87 -5.74 -25.75
C ARG A 631 -8.46 -5.78 -24.29
N THR A 632 -8.16 -4.62 -23.74
CA THR A 632 -8.10 -4.41 -22.28
C THR A 632 -9.48 -4.11 -21.75
N VAL A 633 -9.78 -4.56 -20.55
CA VAL A 633 -11.06 -4.37 -19.87
C VAL A 633 -10.80 -3.77 -18.50
N GLU A 634 -11.43 -2.64 -18.22
CA GLU A 634 -11.43 -2.01 -16.91
C GLU A 634 -12.45 -2.70 -16.00
N TRP A 635 -11.99 -3.65 -15.20
CA TRP A 635 -12.85 -4.46 -14.32
C TRP A 635 -13.36 -3.70 -13.08
N ASP A 636 -12.75 -2.60 -12.73
CA ASP A 636 -13.01 -1.78 -11.55
C ASP A 636 -14.09 -0.69 -11.78
N THR A 637 -14.61 -0.58 -12.99
CA THR A 637 -15.70 0.36 -13.33
C THR A 637 -17.09 -0.08 -12.85
N PHE A 638 -17.23 -1.30 -12.32
CA PHE A 638 -18.50 -1.90 -11.93
C PHE A 638 -19.56 -1.93 -13.05
N GLN A 639 -19.12 -1.92 -14.30
CA GLN A 639 -19.96 -2.15 -15.47
C GLN A 639 -19.95 -3.63 -15.84
N PRO A 640 -21.04 -4.16 -16.46
CA PRO A 640 -21.05 -5.52 -16.98
C PRO A 640 -19.99 -5.69 -18.05
N ASN A 641 -18.95 -6.47 -17.76
CA ASN A 641 -17.86 -6.75 -18.68
C ASN A 641 -17.62 -8.25 -18.83
N PHE A 642 -17.02 -8.67 -19.95
CA PHE A 642 -16.86 -10.07 -20.32
C PHE A 642 -15.46 -10.34 -20.82
N PHE A 643 -14.92 -11.53 -20.56
CA PHE A 643 -13.63 -11.97 -21.08
C PHE A 643 -13.65 -12.17 -22.59
N MET A 644 -14.78 -12.64 -23.12
CA MET A 644 -15.01 -12.90 -24.54
C MET A 644 -16.25 -12.15 -25.00
N PHE A 645 -16.11 -11.38 -26.06
CA PHE A 645 -17.19 -10.60 -26.66
C PHE A 645 -17.30 -10.90 -28.15
N PHE A 646 -18.48 -11.24 -28.60
CA PHE A 646 -18.75 -11.77 -29.95
C PHE A 646 -19.43 -10.75 -30.83
N SER A 647 -19.30 -10.91 -32.14
CA SER A 647 -20.14 -10.20 -33.10
C SER A 647 -21.62 -10.62 -32.95
N SER A 648 -22.54 -9.68 -33.21
CA SER A 648 -23.98 -9.94 -33.11
C SER A 648 -24.43 -11.11 -33.98
N SER A 649 -23.81 -11.28 -35.16
CA SER A 649 -24.11 -12.39 -36.09
C SER A 649 -23.81 -13.78 -35.51
N THR A 650 -22.82 -13.88 -34.59
CA THR A 650 -22.41 -15.18 -34.03
C THR A 650 -23.38 -15.71 -32.99
N LEU A 651 -23.94 -14.86 -32.13
CA LEU A 651 -24.70 -15.31 -30.95
C LEU A 651 -26.20 -14.89 -30.98
N THR A 652 -26.65 -14.12 -31.96
CA THR A 652 -28.06 -13.77 -32.11
C THR A 652 -28.88 -15.04 -32.37
N GLY A 653 -29.95 -15.26 -31.60
CA GLY A 653 -30.82 -16.43 -31.73
C GLY A 653 -30.55 -17.52 -30.69
N TYR A 654 -29.45 -17.50 -30.00
CA TYR A 654 -29.20 -18.39 -28.88
C TYR A 654 -29.90 -17.92 -27.59
N PRO A 655 -30.17 -18.83 -26.64
CA PRO A 655 -30.78 -18.46 -25.36
C PRO A 655 -29.91 -17.48 -24.60
N ALA A 656 -30.39 -16.27 -24.41
CA ALA A 656 -29.70 -15.22 -23.70
C ALA A 656 -30.56 -14.62 -22.58
N THR A 657 -29.97 -14.26 -21.49
CA THR A 657 -30.50 -13.34 -20.48
C THR A 657 -29.74 -12.03 -20.55
N TYR A 658 -30.28 -10.98 -19.95
CA TYR A 658 -29.59 -9.69 -19.94
C TYR A 658 -29.13 -9.33 -18.53
N ILE A 659 -28.01 -8.59 -18.48
CA ILE A 659 -27.43 -8.01 -17.29
C ILE A 659 -27.25 -6.51 -17.51
N THR A 660 -27.48 -5.74 -16.46
CA THR A 660 -27.23 -4.30 -16.47
C THR A 660 -26.75 -3.84 -15.10
N ALA A 661 -26.14 -2.66 -15.05
CA ALA A 661 -25.74 -2.01 -13.82
C ALA A 661 -26.22 -0.56 -13.83
N LEU A 662 -26.75 -0.11 -12.70
CA LEU A 662 -27.38 1.19 -12.55
C LEU A 662 -26.90 1.84 -11.26
N TYR A 663 -26.63 3.14 -11.30
CA TYR A 663 -26.47 3.95 -10.10
C TYR A 663 -27.83 4.42 -9.60
N VAL A 664 -28.12 4.13 -8.33
CA VAL A 664 -29.37 4.51 -7.66
C VAL A 664 -29.00 5.34 -6.43
N LYS A 665 -29.65 6.48 -6.26
CA LYS A 665 -29.49 7.30 -5.06
C LYS A 665 -30.34 6.72 -3.93
N ASP A 666 -29.92 6.90 -2.68
CA ASP A 666 -30.66 6.45 -1.49
C ASP A 666 -32.12 6.91 -1.47
N GLU A 667 -32.39 8.08 -2.06
CA GLU A 667 -33.74 8.64 -2.20
C GLU A 667 -34.65 7.84 -3.15
N ASP A 668 -34.05 7.00 -4.02
CA ASP A 668 -34.72 6.26 -5.08
C ASP A 668 -34.85 4.76 -4.78
N ASP A 669 -34.46 4.29 -3.60
CA ASP A 669 -34.54 2.88 -3.18
C ASP A 669 -35.96 2.30 -3.28
N ASP A 670 -36.98 3.08 -3.00
CA ASP A 670 -38.39 2.69 -3.15
C ASP A 670 -38.74 2.32 -4.60
N LYS A 671 -38.09 2.97 -5.60
CA LYS A 671 -38.28 2.67 -7.02
C LYS A 671 -37.71 1.31 -7.40
N ILE A 672 -36.58 0.92 -6.78
CA ILE A 672 -35.99 -0.42 -6.97
C ILE A 672 -36.89 -1.50 -6.37
N LEU A 673 -37.51 -1.25 -5.22
CA LEU A 673 -38.50 -2.18 -4.65
C LEU A 673 -39.72 -2.34 -5.56
N GLU A 674 -40.17 -1.27 -6.20
CA GLU A 674 -41.26 -1.30 -7.16
C GLU A 674 -40.87 -2.09 -8.43
N LEU A 675 -39.66 -1.87 -8.97
CA LEU A 675 -39.05 -2.61 -10.06
C LEU A 675 -39.02 -4.11 -9.76
N MET A 676 -38.57 -4.52 -8.58
CA MET A 676 -38.53 -5.93 -8.15
C MET A 676 -39.92 -6.57 -8.07
N ARG A 677 -40.94 -5.79 -7.75
CA ARG A 677 -42.33 -6.29 -7.74
C ARG A 677 -42.89 -6.46 -9.14
N GLN A 678 -42.55 -5.56 -10.06
CA GLN A 678 -43.01 -5.59 -11.43
C GLN A 678 -42.27 -6.65 -12.26
N PHE A 679 -40.99 -6.90 -11.98
CA PHE A 679 -40.12 -7.85 -12.70
C PHE A 679 -39.57 -8.93 -11.75
N PRO A 680 -40.38 -9.91 -11.34
CA PRO A 680 -40.00 -10.92 -10.34
C PRO A 680 -38.90 -11.88 -10.83
N SER A 681 -38.71 -12.01 -12.16
CA SER A 681 -37.60 -12.79 -12.79
C SER A 681 -36.24 -12.17 -12.56
N VAL A 682 -36.19 -10.85 -12.40
CA VAL A 682 -34.96 -10.07 -12.26
C VAL A 682 -34.38 -10.21 -10.86
N THR A 683 -33.13 -10.54 -10.80
CA THR A 683 -32.39 -10.56 -9.53
C THR A 683 -31.60 -9.24 -9.39
N VAL A 684 -31.99 -8.42 -8.43
CA VAL A 684 -31.29 -7.20 -8.09
C VAL A 684 -30.24 -7.49 -7.01
N ILE A 685 -29.02 -7.06 -7.25
CA ILE A 685 -27.87 -7.22 -6.36
C ILE A 685 -27.40 -5.82 -5.95
N ASP A 686 -27.61 -5.51 -4.70
CA ASP A 686 -27.12 -4.26 -4.09
C ASP A 686 -25.63 -4.39 -3.72
N LEU A 687 -24.84 -3.54 -4.31
CA LEU A 687 -23.40 -3.45 -4.06
C LEU A 687 -23.00 -2.24 -3.19
N GLU A 688 -23.97 -1.45 -2.71
CA GLU A 688 -23.68 -0.20 -2.00
C GLU A 688 -22.82 -0.43 -0.75
N ALA A 689 -23.24 -1.38 0.09
CA ALA A 689 -22.45 -1.75 1.27
C ALA A 689 -21.02 -2.15 0.90
N SER A 690 -20.87 -2.73 -0.26
CA SER A 690 -19.63 -3.18 -0.83
C SER A 690 -18.74 -2.03 -1.28
N LEU A 691 -19.31 -1.16 -2.08
CA LEU A 691 -18.62 0.04 -2.55
C LEU A 691 -18.25 0.96 -1.38
N ALA A 692 -19.12 1.10 -0.39
CA ALA A 692 -18.85 1.83 0.84
C ALA A 692 -17.64 1.25 1.58
N GLN A 693 -17.54 -0.08 1.67
CA GLN A 693 -16.38 -0.74 2.29
C GLN A 693 -15.08 -0.51 1.51
N VAL A 694 -15.13 -0.57 0.17
CA VAL A 694 -13.94 -0.28 -0.67
C VAL A 694 -13.51 1.18 -0.48
N ARG A 695 -14.45 2.13 -0.53
CA ARG A 695 -14.18 3.56 -0.29
C ARG A 695 -13.56 3.78 1.09
N ASP A 696 -14.09 3.15 2.12
CA ASP A 696 -13.57 3.22 3.48
C ASP A 696 -12.10 2.72 3.57
N VAL A 697 -11.78 1.61 2.92
CA VAL A 697 -10.39 1.10 2.85
C VAL A 697 -9.48 2.08 2.10
N MET A 698 -9.96 2.69 1.02
CA MET A 698 -9.20 3.68 0.25
C MET A 698 -8.94 4.95 1.08
N ASP A 699 -9.92 5.44 1.81
CA ASP A 699 -9.78 6.61 2.69
C ASP A 699 -8.78 6.34 3.82
N LYS A 700 -8.81 5.15 4.41
CA LYS A 700 -7.84 4.71 5.44
C LYS A 700 -6.42 4.62 4.88
N ALA A 701 -6.26 4.05 3.69
CA ALA A 701 -4.97 4.00 3.00
C ALA A 701 -4.46 5.41 2.67
N SER A 702 -5.34 6.31 2.22
CA SER A 702 -5.03 7.72 2.00
C SER A 702 -4.51 8.42 3.26
N LEU A 703 -5.17 8.22 4.39
CA LEU A 703 -4.74 8.77 5.67
C LEU A 703 -3.35 8.25 6.07
N ALA A 704 -3.09 6.95 5.90
CA ALA A 704 -1.78 6.35 6.18
C ALA A 704 -0.67 6.97 5.30
N VAL A 705 -0.95 7.17 4.01
CA VAL A 705 -0.03 7.84 3.06
C VAL A 705 0.24 9.28 3.49
N GLN A 706 -0.78 10.03 3.89
CA GLN A 706 -0.63 11.42 4.38
C GLN A 706 0.23 11.50 5.64
N ALA A 707 0.08 10.57 6.55
CA ALA A 707 0.86 10.51 7.76
C ALA A 707 2.36 10.25 7.47
N VAL A 708 2.65 9.29 6.59
CA VAL A 708 4.04 9.01 6.18
C VAL A 708 4.65 10.20 5.47
N PHE A 709 3.88 10.89 4.64
CA PHE A 709 4.32 12.13 4.02
C PHE A 709 4.71 13.19 5.06
N LEU A 710 3.91 13.36 6.11
CA LEU A 710 4.21 14.29 7.20
C LEU A 710 5.53 13.95 7.91
N PHE A 711 5.78 12.67 8.21
CA PHE A 711 7.06 12.24 8.81
C PHE A 711 8.25 12.47 7.87
N THR A 712 8.09 12.22 6.59
CA THR A 712 9.13 12.48 5.60
C THR A 712 9.40 13.97 5.44
N LEU A 713 8.38 14.82 5.54
CA LEU A 713 8.51 16.26 5.60
C LEU A 713 9.37 16.70 6.81
N PHE A 714 9.11 16.16 8.00
CA PHE A 714 9.92 16.43 9.19
C PHE A 714 11.37 15.97 9.03
N ALA A 715 11.60 14.80 8.42
CA ALA A 715 12.94 14.33 8.10
C ALA A 715 13.66 15.28 7.12
N GLY A 716 12.98 15.74 6.08
CA GLY A 716 13.50 16.75 5.15
C GLY A 716 13.84 18.07 5.84
N LEU A 717 12.97 18.56 6.71
CA LEU A 717 13.24 19.76 7.52
C LEU A 717 14.43 19.58 8.46
N ALA A 718 14.64 18.39 9.02
CA ALA A 718 15.81 18.08 9.85
C ALA A 718 17.10 18.14 9.03
N VAL A 719 17.09 17.66 7.79
CA VAL A 719 18.25 17.81 6.85
C VAL A 719 18.54 19.27 6.59
N LEU A 720 17.51 20.04 6.25
CA LEU A 720 17.62 21.49 6.03
C LEU A 720 18.23 22.18 7.25
N TRP A 721 17.72 21.88 8.44
CA TRP A 721 18.22 22.46 9.67
C TRP A 721 19.67 22.06 9.96
N ALA A 722 20.03 20.78 9.80
CA ALA A 722 21.40 20.30 9.98
C ALA A 722 22.36 20.95 8.99
N ALA A 723 21.98 21.10 7.72
CA ALA A 723 22.79 21.74 6.69
C ALA A 723 23.05 23.24 6.98
N VAL A 724 22.02 23.97 7.39
CA VAL A 724 22.16 25.37 7.80
C VAL A 724 23.05 25.49 9.02
N GLN A 725 22.82 24.67 10.04
CA GLN A 725 23.63 24.66 11.26
C GLN A 725 25.11 24.35 11.00
N SER A 726 25.42 23.48 10.03
CA SER A 726 26.80 23.13 9.69
C SER A 726 27.62 24.29 9.16
N SER A 727 26.99 25.32 8.57
CA SER A 727 27.67 26.50 8.00
C SER A 727 27.64 27.74 8.86
N LEU A 728 26.94 27.73 10.01
CA LEU A 728 26.75 28.94 10.85
C LEU A 728 28.04 29.50 11.42
N ASP A 729 28.94 28.64 11.87
CA ASP A 729 30.17 29.05 12.56
C ASP A 729 31.10 29.87 11.63
N GLU A 730 31.28 29.39 10.41
CA GLU A 730 32.08 30.09 9.39
C GLU A 730 31.42 31.40 8.96
N ARG A 731 30.10 31.41 8.81
CA ARG A 731 29.33 32.59 8.43
C ARG A 731 29.36 33.66 9.51
N SER A 732 29.39 33.25 10.79
CA SER A 732 29.49 34.16 11.92
C SER A 732 30.82 34.90 11.90
N PHE A 733 31.91 34.18 11.61
CA PHE A 733 33.23 34.76 11.49
C PHE A 733 33.37 35.73 10.29
N ASP A 734 32.91 35.32 9.10
CA ASP A 734 32.91 36.19 7.92
C ASP A 734 32.06 37.46 8.15
N SER A 735 30.88 37.34 8.78
CA SER A 735 30.02 38.45 9.13
C SER A 735 30.68 39.41 10.12
N ALA A 736 31.41 38.91 11.12
CA ALA A 736 32.14 39.70 12.07
C ALA A 736 33.26 40.52 11.41
N ILE A 737 34.06 39.91 10.52
CA ILE A 737 35.10 40.59 9.75
C ILE A 737 34.50 41.71 8.88
N LEU A 738 33.42 41.48 8.14
CA LEU A 738 32.80 42.50 7.30
C LEU A 738 32.29 43.69 8.11
N ARG A 739 31.76 43.43 9.31
CA ARG A 739 31.27 44.48 10.20
C ARG A 739 32.41 45.28 10.82
N THR A 740 33.56 44.66 11.12
CA THR A 740 34.76 45.39 11.58
C THR A 740 35.32 46.26 10.46
N LEU A 741 35.18 45.87 9.19
CA LEU A 741 35.53 46.67 8.01
C LEU A 741 34.48 47.76 7.64
N GLY A 742 33.45 47.95 8.48
CA GLY A 742 32.48 49.04 8.30
C GLY A 742 31.18 48.66 7.56
N ALA A 743 30.92 47.38 7.27
CA ALA A 743 29.67 46.98 6.66
C ALA A 743 28.49 47.09 7.63
N SER A 744 27.41 47.73 7.20
CA SER A 744 26.17 47.82 8.00
C SER A 744 25.50 46.44 8.17
N ARG A 745 24.82 46.25 9.31
CA ARG A 745 24.09 44.99 9.63
C ARG A 745 23.12 44.59 8.51
N GLY A 746 22.38 45.55 7.95
CA GLY A 746 21.40 45.31 6.87
C GLY A 746 22.08 44.82 5.58
N ARG A 747 23.26 45.34 5.21
CA ARG A 747 23.99 44.92 4.01
C ARG A 747 24.55 43.49 4.15
N VAL A 748 25.07 43.15 5.33
CA VAL A 748 25.56 41.79 5.62
C VAL A 748 24.40 40.82 5.59
N LEU A 749 23.27 41.14 6.25
CA LEU A 749 22.08 40.29 6.25
C LEU A 749 21.53 40.10 4.85
N ALA A 750 21.38 41.18 4.07
CA ALA A 750 20.91 41.09 2.69
C ALA A 750 21.79 40.19 1.81
N GLY A 751 23.10 40.26 1.97
CA GLY A 751 24.03 39.38 1.24
C GLY A 751 23.86 37.90 1.59
N VAL A 752 23.69 37.59 2.87
CA VAL A 752 23.44 36.20 3.33
C VAL A 752 22.06 35.69 2.87
N VAL A 753 21.02 36.53 2.93
CA VAL A 753 19.71 36.19 2.43
C VAL A 753 19.75 35.83 0.94
N VAL A 754 20.42 36.66 0.14
CA VAL A 754 20.61 36.40 -1.29
C VAL A 754 21.35 35.08 -1.55
N GLU A 755 22.37 34.78 -0.74
CA GLU A 755 23.09 33.52 -0.84
C GLU A 755 22.19 32.33 -0.60
N PHE A 756 21.36 32.35 0.46
CA PHE A 756 20.41 31.27 0.76
C PHE A 756 19.26 31.18 -0.26
N LEU A 757 18.77 32.31 -0.76
CA LEU A 757 17.79 32.34 -1.85
C LEU A 757 18.35 31.72 -3.13
N ALA A 758 19.62 32.01 -3.45
CA ALA A 758 20.28 31.42 -4.62
C ALA A 758 20.49 29.90 -4.44
N ILE A 759 20.94 29.47 -3.25
CA ILE A 759 21.05 28.04 -2.93
C ILE A 759 19.66 27.36 -3.03
N GLY A 760 18.63 27.99 -2.48
CA GLY A 760 17.26 27.45 -2.52
C GLY A 760 16.70 27.37 -3.94
N LEU A 761 16.94 28.40 -4.76
CA LEU A 761 16.58 28.40 -6.18
C LEU A 761 17.25 27.24 -6.93
N LEU A 762 18.57 27.09 -6.79
CA LEU A 762 19.33 26.01 -7.43
C LEU A 762 18.90 24.63 -6.96
N ALA A 763 18.72 24.48 -5.64
CA ALA A 763 18.23 23.24 -5.04
C ALA A 763 16.80 22.90 -5.54
N GLY A 764 15.92 23.89 -5.61
CA GLY A 764 14.57 23.71 -6.11
C GLY A 764 14.50 23.36 -7.61
N LEU A 765 15.37 23.95 -8.44
CA LEU A 765 15.49 23.56 -9.86
C LEU A 765 15.96 22.11 -10.00
N LEU A 766 16.96 21.71 -9.22
CA LEU A 766 17.42 20.32 -9.22
C LEU A 766 16.34 19.36 -8.73
N ALA A 767 15.60 19.78 -7.69
CA ALA A 767 14.52 18.98 -7.12
C ALA A 767 13.39 18.75 -8.13
N SER A 768 12.91 19.81 -8.80
CA SER A 768 11.84 19.68 -9.79
C SER A 768 12.27 18.84 -10.98
N SER A 769 13.50 19.06 -11.48
CA SER A 769 14.04 18.28 -12.60
C SER A 769 14.17 16.80 -12.25
N GLY A 770 14.73 16.50 -11.07
CA GLY A 770 14.92 15.13 -10.60
C GLY A 770 13.58 14.44 -10.29
N ALA A 771 12.66 15.12 -9.62
CA ALA A 771 11.33 14.59 -9.32
C ALA A 771 10.51 14.35 -10.61
N GLY A 772 10.54 15.28 -11.56
CA GLY A 772 9.85 15.14 -12.84
C GLY A 772 10.37 13.98 -13.68
N LEU A 773 11.70 13.79 -13.75
CA LEU A 773 12.32 12.65 -14.44
C LEU A 773 12.00 11.32 -13.77
N ALA A 774 12.06 11.27 -12.44
CA ALA A 774 11.73 10.06 -11.68
C ALA A 774 10.24 9.70 -11.82
N ALA A 775 9.36 10.69 -11.77
CA ALA A 775 7.93 10.51 -11.96
C ALA A 775 7.59 10.02 -13.38
N TRP A 776 8.20 10.61 -14.39
CA TRP A 776 8.05 10.16 -15.77
C TRP A 776 8.47 8.69 -15.94
N TYR A 777 9.64 8.32 -15.39
CA TYR A 777 10.12 6.95 -15.47
C TYR A 777 9.19 5.95 -14.75
N LEU A 778 8.72 6.32 -13.55
CA LEU A 778 7.79 5.49 -12.79
C LEU A 778 6.44 5.34 -13.50
N ALA A 779 5.88 6.44 -14.01
CA ALA A 779 4.61 6.41 -14.73
C ALA A 779 4.69 5.50 -15.96
N VAL A 780 5.68 5.70 -16.82
CA VAL A 780 5.77 4.97 -18.10
C VAL A 780 6.24 3.53 -17.95
N ASN A 781 7.23 3.24 -17.08
CA ASN A 781 7.88 1.91 -17.03
C ASN A 781 7.46 1.03 -15.86
N VAL A 782 6.80 1.59 -14.84
CA VAL A 782 6.43 0.83 -13.63
C VAL A 782 4.92 0.73 -13.48
N TYR A 783 4.21 1.80 -13.80
CA TYR A 783 2.75 1.86 -13.66
C TYR A 783 2.01 1.80 -15.01
N GLU A 784 2.74 1.86 -16.14
CA GLU A 784 2.19 1.86 -17.51
C GLU A 784 1.10 2.93 -17.73
N LEU A 785 1.28 4.11 -17.07
CA LEU A 785 0.37 5.24 -17.11
C LEU A 785 0.87 6.31 -18.11
N GLU A 786 -0.04 7.05 -18.70
CA GLU A 786 0.31 8.24 -19.48
C GLU A 786 0.83 9.36 -18.57
N TYR A 787 2.07 9.81 -18.82
CA TYR A 787 2.66 10.91 -18.07
C TYR A 787 2.22 12.26 -18.62
N HIS A 788 1.54 13.05 -17.78
CA HIS A 788 1.17 14.42 -18.10
C HIS A 788 2.17 15.41 -17.51
N PHE A 789 2.76 16.26 -18.36
CA PHE A 789 3.68 17.30 -17.91
C PHE A 789 2.96 18.34 -17.06
N SER A 790 3.35 18.47 -15.79
CA SER A 790 2.78 19.44 -14.86
C SER A 790 3.66 20.69 -14.74
N PRO A 791 3.26 21.85 -15.28
CA PRO A 791 3.99 23.11 -15.09
C PRO A 791 4.10 23.53 -13.62
N VAL A 792 3.11 23.13 -12.80
CA VAL A 792 3.06 23.42 -11.36
C VAL A 792 4.26 22.80 -10.65
N LEU A 793 4.63 21.56 -11.00
CA LEU A 793 5.80 20.87 -10.43
C LEU A 793 7.09 21.67 -10.68
N TRP A 794 7.28 22.19 -11.89
CA TRP A 794 8.49 22.92 -12.28
C TRP A 794 8.61 24.30 -11.65
N LEU A 795 7.49 24.96 -11.37
CA LEU A 795 7.46 26.26 -10.71
C LEU A 795 7.51 26.14 -9.18
N SER A 796 6.85 25.15 -8.62
CA SER A 796 6.78 24.95 -7.16
C SER A 796 8.16 24.64 -6.56
N GLY A 797 9.01 23.84 -7.22
CA GLY A 797 10.32 23.49 -6.72
C GLY A 797 11.21 24.70 -6.44
N PRO A 798 11.49 25.59 -7.39
CA PRO A 798 12.23 26.83 -7.17
C PRO A 798 11.61 27.73 -6.10
N ILE A 799 10.30 27.90 -6.09
CA ILE A 799 9.59 28.74 -5.12
C ILE A 799 9.72 28.16 -3.71
N LEU A 800 9.43 26.89 -3.53
CA LEU A 800 9.56 26.19 -2.24
C LEU A 800 11.03 26.15 -1.77
N GLY A 801 11.95 25.91 -2.69
CA GLY A 801 13.38 25.94 -2.40
C GLY A 801 13.82 27.32 -1.87
N MET A 802 13.46 28.41 -2.54
CA MET A 802 13.74 29.75 -2.07
C MET A 802 13.08 30.04 -0.72
N LEU A 803 11.84 29.63 -0.52
CA LEU A 803 11.09 29.90 0.69
C LEU A 803 11.66 29.11 1.89
N PHE A 804 11.87 27.82 1.75
CA PHE A 804 12.36 26.97 2.86
C PHE A 804 13.82 27.23 3.18
N VAL A 805 14.71 27.26 2.17
CA VAL A 805 16.14 27.48 2.39
C VAL A 805 16.40 28.94 2.77
N GLY A 806 15.69 29.89 2.14
CA GLY A 806 15.79 31.32 2.45
C GLY A 806 15.33 31.65 3.86
N SER A 807 14.16 31.13 4.29
CA SER A 807 13.64 31.35 5.65
C SER A 807 14.52 30.69 6.71
N SER A 808 14.94 29.46 6.50
CA SER A 808 15.85 28.75 7.41
C SER A 808 17.19 29.47 7.54
N GLY A 809 17.76 29.94 6.43
CA GLY A 809 18.97 30.73 6.41
C GLY A 809 18.82 32.08 7.12
N LEU A 810 17.70 32.77 6.93
CA LEU A 810 17.40 34.02 7.60
C LEU A 810 17.32 33.82 9.12
N MET A 811 16.50 32.83 9.57
CA MET A 811 16.32 32.52 10.99
C MET A 811 17.64 32.18 11.68
N ALA A 812 18.45 31.35 11.04
CA ALA A 812 19.72 30.92 11.57
C ALA A 812 20.74 32.06 11.66
N THR A 813 20.76 32.95 10.64
CA THR A 813 21.76 34.02 10.53
C THR A 813 21.34 35.28 11.28
N TRP A 814 20.04 35.46 11.53
CA TRP A 814 19.55 36.62 12.29
C TRP A 814 20.22 36.81 13.63
N ARG A 815 20.34 35.74 14.41
CA ARG A 815 21.06 35.73 15.69
C ARG A 815 22.53 36.07 15.52
N VAL A 816 23.21 35.56 14.50
CA VAL A 816 24.64 35.77 14.23
C VAL A 816 24.92 37.23 13.89
N VAL A 817 24.10 37.86 13.04
CA VAL A 817 24.29 39.26 12.63
C VAL A 817 23.95 40.25 13.75
N THR A 818 23.09 39.85 14.69
CA THR A 818 22.74 40.70 15.84
C THR A 818 23.79 40.70 16.96
N HIS A 819 24.61 39.63 17.09
CA HIS A 819 25.69 39.59 18.11
C HIS A 819 26.80 40.58 17.86
N SER A 820 27.50 40.95 18.92
CA SER A 820 28.66 41.86 18.83
C SER A 820 29.83 41.21 18.10
N PRO A 821 30.46 41.88 17.09
CA PRO A 821 31.64 41.35 16.42
C PRO A 821 32.80 40.99 17.35
N LEU A 822 32.96 41.74 18.43
CA LEU A 822 34.00 41.48 19.43
C LEU A 822 33.87 40.11 20.12
N ASN A 823 32.65 39.68 20.42
CA ASN A 823 32.42 38.40 21.07
C ASN A 823 32.73 37.24 20.12
N VAL A 824 32.37 37.38 18.83
CA VAL A 824 32.62 36.37 17.82
C VAL A 824 34.11 36.21 17.49
N LEU A 825 34.83 37.30 17.40
CA LEU A 825 36.28 37.29 17.11
C LEU A 825 37.14 36.86 18.31
N ARG A 826 36.65 37.03 19.55
CA ARG A 826 37.35 36.55 20.75
C ARG A 826 37.12 35.09 21.07
N GLY A 827 36.26 34.38 20.29
CA GLY A 827 35.94 32.99 20.54
C GLY A 827 35.12 32.73 21.81
N VAL A 828 34.37 33.73 22.30
CA VAL A 828 33.50 33.67 23.48
C VAL A 828 32.04 33.58 23.07
#